data_81f317050a2c5ff4b2421e123f1c7786
#
_entry.id   81f317050a2c5ff4b2421e123f1c7786
#
_cell.length_a   1.000
_cell.length_b   1.000
_cell.length_c   1.000
_cell.angle_alpha   90.00
_cell.angle_beta   90.00
_cell.angle_gamma   90.00
#
_symmetry.space_group_name_H-M   'P 1'
#
loop_
_entity.id
_entity.type
_entity.pdbx_description
1 polymer ?
#
loop_
_entity_poly.entity_id
_entity_poly.type
_entity_poly.pdbx_seq_one_letter_code
_entity_poly.pdbx_strand_id
1 'polypeptide(L)'
;VGVTTSSPPSNDSNSKSLGTGSSWLNRYRVASSYAITKYWPGVLVGWLLVGLSLQWLAPSWDSVAKDGDFAFMPSSMPSIQGQAFLDAGFPENRVKSQIAIVLARPDSPLQEADLAVGLDVGRKLLHQLAEVSWKEASKTKSLSDRQRLLDKAMDSLNQAIGLDEQLAALLTQFGDDAPVRKNLDRLAVIYWDRGQLARLLGDYQQAEADEETAQIIDPDIRQTPSVDQRETSSIQALVGVWTWHDPVLGSKLGAKHPQARLLLLELSSEFIATGNMALLKHVESVLAQSRAAVGEELLAGLQTELSGSAALGGDIRRASLLSVKQTEIVTFVLILGILTFVYRGPMLIGIPLATIGISFWISISTVALVSQWSQSIQTLTGWEIPPLNIFTTTKIFIVVLLFGAGTDFCLFFLARCREELTLRPSTQRRGMERLVARSWRAVHDGLIASAFTTIIGLGLLWFSEFEKFRSTGPIIGLCLTITIVVSLTFTPAAVCGLGPIAFWPSLKRKEGQSQVNSEMPWWLAAWGKLSVLVTSRPLLACCLCLAFMSVPAIGGWFWQDQVSYDLGNELGEESPSRRGQKIISRYFPNADSSPIHFVLVRETPFATPDECVTACEQLSQKLYLPGVHSVRSLADPLGDYPPGRQMGLFEKDAWRRRVLQAHRYTKDYFVASETPYRDRMTRFDVVATENPFSLPAADLLQSLREVLSTEVLDPSSPWFGANYSYTGTTPGIVDLRDVTQSDEARIRWLVPIGVYVVLLFTIGRPLLCACLMVAVMLSYFTTLGITHTMFAWIYEGDFQGLDWKVPFFLFVILIAVGQDYNVYLATRVFEEQQQYGHLEGIRRGLMLTGGIITSCGAVMAGTFIAMSAGPVLHWLADLGIGWSISPADRGLLLKSMIELGVALTIGIVIDTMVVRSILLPGAMALSARWIEKKSSVLVPCNEDA
;
A
#
# COMPACT_ATOMS: atom_id res chain seq x y z
N VAL A 1 -9.83 36.62 -72.28
CA VAL A 1 -9.29 37.70 -71.46
C VAL A 1 -8.24 37.08 -70.52
N GLY A 2 -6.99 37.43 -70.76
CA GLY A 2 -5.81 36.82 -70.19
C GLY A 2 -5.67 36.98 -68.66
N VAL A 3 -5.16 35.95 -68.03
CA VAL A 3 -4.67 36.01 -66.66
C VAL A 3 -3.18 35.88 -66.72
N THR A 4 -2.52 36.96 -66.37
CA THR A 4 -1.07 37.08 -66.17
C THR A 4 -0.71 36.46 -64.81
N THR A 5 0.21 35.51 -64.84
CA THR A 5 0.88 34.93 -63.68
C THR A 5 1.95 35.94 -63.19
N SER A 6 1.78 36.44 -61.95
CA SER A 6 2.78 37.13 -61.18
C SER A 6 3.35 36.24 -60.11
N SER A 7 4.64 35.93 -60.20
CA SER A 7 5.44 35.28 -59.17
C SER A 7 5.60 36.20 -57.92
N PRO A 8 5.60 35.65 -56.66
CA PRO A 8 5.86 36.48 -55.50
C PRO A 8 7.37 36.72 -55.32
N PRO A 9 7.74 37.88 -54.77
CA PRO A 9 9.17 38.25 -54.60
C PRO A 9 9.80 37.47 -53.45
N SER A 10 11.04 37.06 -53.71
CA SER A 10 11.98 36.56 -52.70
C SER A 10 12.36 37.67 -51.72
N ASN A 11 12.02 37.52 -50.47
CA ASN A 11 12.57 38.32 -49.37
C ASN A 11 13.37 37.43 -48.46
N ASP A 12 14.63 37.16 -48.84
CA ASP A 12 15.71 36.71 -47.98
C ASP A 12 16.42 37.93 -47.40
N SER A 13 16.04 38.37 -46.24
CA SER A 13 16.90 39.13 -45.31
C SER A 13 16.11 39.56 -44.07
N ASN A 14 16.06 38.67 -43.06
CA ASN A 14 16.11 39.00 -41.63
C ASN A 14 15.80 37.73 -40.79
N SER A 15 16.76 36.82 -40.77
CA SER A 15 16.80 35.77 -39.72
C SER A 15 18.25 35.48 -39.34
N LYS A 16 18.90 36.48 -38.79
CA LYS A 16 20.16 36.27 -38.04
C LYS A 16 19.98 36.88 -36.65
N SER A 17 19.51 36.09 -35.70
CA SER A 17 19.90 36.14 -34.30
C SER A 17 18.87 35.35 -33.46
N LEU A 18 19.04 34.02 -33.40
CA LEU A 18 18.66 33.20 -32.26
C LEU A 18 19.25 31.80 -32.44
N GLY A 19 20.36 31.56 -31.75
CA GLY A 19 20.72 30.31 -31.15
C GLY A 19 21.24 29.17 -32.02
N THR A 20 22.52 28.91 -31.98
CA THR A 20 23.21 27.69 -32.44
C THR A 20 22.70 26.38 -31.87
N GLY A 21 21.82 26.40 -30.84
CA GLY A 21 21.14 25.24 -30.24
C GLY A 21 20.02 24.64 -31.09
N SER A 22 19.31 25.45 -31.89
CA SER A 22 18.14 24.99 -32.67
C SER A 22 18.50 24.07 -33.84
N SER A 23 19.72 24.21 -34.40
CA SER A 23 20.15 23.42 -35.56
C SER A 23 20.52 21.97 -35.18
N TRP A 24 21.09 21.73 -33.98
CA TRP A 24 21.49 20.41 -33.52
C TRP A 24 20.27 19.57 -33.16
N LEU A 25 19.32 20.12 -32.40
CA LEU A 25 18.07 19.43 -32.03
C LEU A 25 17.25 19.03 -33.27
N ASN A 26 17.14 19.90 -34.27
CA ASN A 26 16.48 19.59 -35.52
C ASN A 26 17.21 18.48 -36.30
N ARG A 27 18.53 18.47 -36.35
CA ARG A 27 19.32 17.37 -36.96
C ARG A 27 19.10 16.07 -36.23
N TYR A 28 19.11 16.08 -34.90
CA TYR A 28 18.83 14.90 -34.06
C TYR A 28 17.42 14.34 -34.34
N ARG A 29 16.39 15.18 -34.36
CA ARG A 29 15.00 14.73 -34.64
C ARG A 29 14.84 14.10 -36.02
N VAL A 30 15.46 14.69 -37.04
CA VAL A 30 15.44 14.14 -38.39
C VAL A 30 16.18 12.82 -38.46
N ALA A 31 17.35 12.73 -37.86
CA ALA A 31 18.16 11.51 -37.85
C ALA A 31 17.47 10.37 -37.09
N SER A 32 16.92 10.65 -35.90
CA SER A 32 16.21 9.64 -35.07
C SER A 32 14.95 9.14 -35.71
N SER A 33 14.11 10.06 -36.26
CA SER A 33 12.89 9.66 -36.96
C SER A 33 13.17 8.79 -38.20
N TYR A 34 14.23 9.10 -38.91
CA TYR A 34 14.66 8.32 -40.07
C TYR A 34 15.24 6.97 -39.69
N ALA A 35 16.05 6.90 -38.61
CA ALA A 35 16.64 5.67 -38.12
C ALA A 35 15.56 4.68 -37.65
N ILE A 36 14.61 5.13 -36.84
CA ILE A 36 13.51 4.30 -36.32
C ILE A 36 12.66 3.74 -37.47
N THR A 37 12.29 4.58 -38.44
CA THR A 37 11.43 4.15 -39.53
C THR A 37 12.13 3.27 -40.57
N LYS A 38 13.43 3.47 -40.81
CA LYS A 38 14.22 2.65 -41.74
C LYS A 38 14.62 1.30 -41.15
N TYR A 39 15.02 1.28 -39.87
CA TYR A 39 15.49 0.07 -39.19
C TYR A 39 14.44 -0.54 -38.27
N TRP A 40 13.14 -0.36 -38.57
CA TRP A 40 12.02 -0.81 -37.76
C TRP A 40 12.08 -2.30 -37.32
N PRO A 41 12.54 -3.28 -38.17
CA PRO A 41 12.64 -4.67 -37.71
C PRO A 41 13.67 -4.85 -36.61
N GLY A 42 14.82 -4.16 -36.74
CA GLY A 42 15.86 -4.18 -35.73
C GLY A 42 15.41 -3.55 -34.40
N VAL A 43 14.56 -2.52 -34.45
CA VAL A 43 13.98 -1.90 -33.23
C VAL A 43 13.05 -2.87 -32.53
N LEU A 44 12.15 -3.56 -33.27
CA LEU A 44 11.22 -4.52 -32.68
C LEU A 44 11.95 -5.71 -32.07
N VAL A 45 12.90 -6.30 -32.79
CA VAL A 45 13.70 -7.42 -32.28
C VAL A 45 14.59 -6.98 -31.12
N GLY A 46 15.19 -5.78 -31.19
CA GLY A 46 15.99 -5.21 -30.12
C GLY A 46 15.27 -5.11 -28.80
N TRP A 47 14.02 -4.61 -28.80
CA TRP A 47 13.23 -4.52 -27.57
C TRP A 47 12.84 -5.91 -27.01
N LEU A 48 12.53 -6.87 -27.85
CA LEU A 48 12.29 -8.26 -27.41
C LEU A 48 13.55 -8.88 -26.79
N LEU A 49 14.73 -8.67 -27.40
CA LEU A 49 15.99 -9.16 -26.85
C LEU A 49 16.34 -8.48 -25.51
N VAL A 50 16.12 -7.18 -25.40
CA VAL A 50 16.30 -6.45 -24.13
C VAL A 50 15.37 -7.01 -23.05
N GLY A 51 14.09 -7.24 -23.36
CA GLY A 51 13.14 -7.81 -22.42
C GLY A 51 13.55 -9.23 -21.96
N LEU A 52 13.95 -10.10 -22.89
CA LEU A 52 14.38 -11.45 -22.58
C LEU A 52 15.67 -11.46 -21.73
N SER A 53 16.64 -10.61 -22.07
CA SER A 53 17.90 -10.52 -21.30
C SER A 53 17.68 -10.00 -19.89
N LEU A 54 16.82 -8.99 -19.71
CA LEU A 54 16.46 -8.46 -18.41
C LEU A 54 15.71 -9.50 -17.58
N GLN A 55 14.78 -10.24 -18.16
CA GLN A 55 14.05 -11.29 -17.44
C GLN A 55 14.98 -12.43 -16.98
N TRP A 56 16.00 -12.74 -17.75
CA TRP A 56 16.97 -13.76 -17.35
C TRP A 56 17.90 -13.29 -16.22
N LEU A 57 18.22 -11.97 -16.18
CA LEU A 57 19.11 -11.37 -15.19
C LEU A 57 18.38 -10.95 -13.91
N ALA A 58 17.12 -10.56 -14.02
CA ALA A 58 16.36 -9.99 -12.90
C ALA A 58 15.76 -11.08 -12.00
N PRO A 59 15.80 -10.89 -10.67
CA PRO A 59 15.06 -11.74 -9.74
C PRO A 59 13.54 -11.56 -9.94
N SER A 60 12.76 -12.52 -9.44
CA SER A 60 11.30 -12.36 -9.45
C SER A 60 10.87 -11.20 -8.56
N TRP A 61 9.84 -10.44 -8.99
CA TRP A 61 9.31 -9.32 -8.22
C TRP A 61 8.96 -9.71 -6.78
N ASP A 62 8.27 -10.83 -6.62
CA ASP A 62 7.77 -11.29 -5.31
C ASP A 62 8.89 -11.69 -4.34
N SER A 63 10.09 -12.04 -4.85
CA SER A 63 11.25 -12.35 -4.01
C SER A 63 11.97 -11.11 -3.48
N VAL A 64 11.78 -9.94 -4.11
CA VAL A 64 12.45 -8.67 -3.75
C VAL A 64 11.48 -7.69 -3.10
N ALA A 65 10.17 -7.84 -3.35
CA ALA A 65 9.14 -6.97 -2.78
C ALA A 65 9.07 -7.15 -1.26
N LYS A 66 9.11 -6.01 -0.57
CA LYS A 66 8.98 -5.91 0.88
C LYS A 66 7.60 -5.36 1.23
N ASP A 67 7.11 -5.71 2.40
CA ASP A 67 5.87 -5.18 2.96
C ASP A 67 6.07 -4.83 4.43
N GLY A 68 5.26 -3.91 4.91
CA GLY A 68 5.31 -3.38 6.26
C GLY A 68 5.54 -1.87 6.25
N ASP A 69 4.63 -1.10 6.87
CA ASP A 69 4.78 0.36 6.93
C ASP A 69 5.75 0.75 8.06
N PHE A 70 5.72 0.03 9.19
CA PHE A 70 6.56 0.33 10.36
C PHE A 70 8.03 -0.04 10.19
N ALA A 71 8.32 -1.12 9.47
CA ALA A 71 9.70 -1.55 9.20
C ALA A 71 10.52 -0.52 8.38
N PHE A 72 9.82 0.43 7.76
CA PHE A 72 10.42 1.43 6.85
C PHE A 72 10.30 2.86 7.35
N MET A 73 9.98 3.02 8.64
CA MET A 73 10.09 4.31 9.30
C MET A 73 11.55 4.69 9.53
N PRO A 74 11.88 5.98 9.57
CA PRO A 74 13.23 6.43 9.89
C PRO A 74 13.69 5.89 11.27
N SER A 75 14.93 5.46 11.34
CA SER A 75 15.54 4.98 12.62
C SER A 75 15.61 6.04 13.71
N SER A 76 15.41 7.32 13.34
CA SER A 76 15.33 8.44 14.28
C SER A 76 14.01 8.51 15.05
N MET A 77 12.99 7.74 14.65
CA MET A 77 11.67 7.79 15.27
C MET A 77 11.68 7.20 16.67
N PRO A 78 10.97 7.84 17.64
CA PRO A 78 10.95 7.41 19.02
C PRO A 78 10.50 5.96 19.25
N SER A 79 9.47 5.49 18.52
CA SER A 79 8.99 4.10 18.64
C SER A 79 10.02 3.09 18.15
N ILE A 80 10.78 3.41 17.09
CA ILE A 80 11.85 2.55 16.55
C ILE A 80 13.03 2.50 17.53
N GLN A 81 13.43 3.64 18.09
CA GLN A 81 14.46 3.69 19.13
C GLN A 81 14.00 2.93 20.37
N GLY A 82 12.75 3.12 20.81
CA GLY A 82 12.16 2.40 21.92
C GLY A 82 12.17 0.88 21.73
N GLN A 83 11.87 0.42 20.50
CA GLN A 83 11.97 -1.00 20.15
C GLN A 83 13.40 -1.52 20.24
N ALA A 84 14.38 -0.77 19.76
CA ALA A 84 15.78 -1.15 19.86
C ALA A 84 16.25 -1.25 21.32
N PHE A 85 15.80 -0.34 22.21
CA PHE A 85 16.07 -0.42 23.64
C PHE A 85 15.37 -1.63 24.27
N LEU A 86 14.12 -1.90 23.92
CA LEU A 86 13.38 -3.08 24.40
C LEU A 86 14.09 -4.38 23.98
N ASP A 87 14.49 -4.48 22.72
CA ASP A 87 15.19 -5.66 22.19
C ASP A 87 16.58 -5.87 22.84
N ALA A 88 17.25 -4.78 23.21
CA ALA A 88 18.57 -4.83 23.86
C ALA A 88 18.46 -5.20 25.34
N GLY A 89 17.43 -4.72 26.05
CA GLY A 89 17.24 -4.99 27.47
C GLY A 89 16.53 -6.32 27.76
N PHE A 90 15.67 -6.74 26.85
CA PHE A 90 14.83 -7.94 27.00
C PHE A 90 14.93 -8.86 25.78
N PRO A 91 16.11 -9.44 25.52
CA PRO A 91 16.34 -10.23 24.30
C PRO A 91 15.50 -11.50 24.22
N GLU A 92 14.97 -11.98 25.35
CA GLU A 92 14.11 -13.14 25.42
C GLU A 92 12.66 -12.83 25.05
N ASN A 93 12.23 -11.61 25.32
CA ASN A 93 10.84 -11.19 25.22
C ASN A 93 10.58 -10.42 23.92
N ARG A 94 10.92 -11.04 22.78
CA ARG A 94 10.85 -10.43 21.43
C ARG A 94 9.45 -10.54 20.84
N VAL A 95 8.40 -10.37 21.63
CA VAL A 95 7.03 -10.38 21.10
C VAL A 95 6.78 -9.07 20.38
N LYS A 96 6.60 -9.16 19.05
CA LYS A 96 6.31 -8.00 18.18
C LYS A 96 4.89 -7.98 17.66
N SER A 97 4.23 -9.14 17.60
CA SER A 97 2.85 -9.25 17.15
C SER A 97 2.16 -10.48 17.75
N GLN A 98 0.84 -10.56 17.60
CA GLN A 98 0.02 -11.59 18.22
C GLN A 98 -1.07 -12.08 17.26
N ILE A 99 -1.43 -13.37 17.39
CA ILE A 99 -2.65 -13.95 16.83
C ILE A 99 -3.52 -14.41 18.00
N ALA A 100 -4.78 -13.99 18.02
CA ALA A 100 -5.77 -14.41 18.98
C ALA A 100 -6.79 -15.31 18.27
N ILE A 101 -6.97 -16.52 18.78
CA ILE A 101 -8.00 -17.46 18.31
C ILE A 101 -9.15 -17.41 19.32
N VAL A 102 -10.33 -16.98 18.88
CA VAL A 102 -11.52 -16.89 19.70
C VAL A 102 -12.47 -18.03 19.39
N LEU A 103 -12.96 -18.68 20.44
CA LEU A 103 -14.04 -19.66 20.43
C LEU A 103 -15.21 -19.05 21.18
N ALA A 104 -16.34 -18.81 20.54
CA ALA A 104 -17.49 -18.18 21.20
C ALA A 104 -18.84 -18.73 20.70
N ARG A 105 -19.80 -18.83 21.62
CA ARG A 105 -21.22 -19.06 21.31
C ARG A 105 -22.05 -17.86 21.77
N PRO A 106 -22.66 -17.12 20.83
CA PRO A 106 -23.44 -15.93 21.18
C PRO A 106 -24.66 -16.22 22.04
N ASP A 107 -25.34 -17.33 21.77
CA ASP A 107 -26.68 -17.63 22.29
C ASP A 107 -26.70 -18.66 23.41
N SER A 108 -25.57 -19.32 23.71
CA SER A 108 -25.50 -20.39 24.70
C SER A 108 -24.10 -20.49 25.33
N PRO A 109 -23.94 -21.16 26.46
CA PRO A 109 -22.62 -21.52 26.97
C PRO A 109 -21.86 -22.42 25.99
N LEU A 110 -20.52 -22.38 26.09
CA LEU A 110 -19.65 -23.31 25.35
C LEU A 110 -19.96 -24.74 25.74
N GLN A 111 -20.03 -25.60 24.76
CA GLN A 111 -20.24 -27.03 24.92
C GLN A 111 -18.91 -27.79 25.00
N GLU A 112 -18.96 -29.05 25.42
CA GLU A 112 -17.78 -29.90 25.53
C GLU A 112 -17.08 -30.10 24.16
N ALA A 113 -17.87 -30.20 23.08
CA ALA A 113 -17.36 -30.27 21.72
C ALA A 113 -16.54 -29.02 21.33
N ASP A 114 -16.99 -27.84 21.78
CA ASP A 114 -16.29 -26.57 21.52
C ASP A 114 -14.93 -26.50 22.24
N LEU A 115 -14.96 -26.96 23.52
CA LEU A 115 -13.74 -27.04 24.33
C LEU A 115 -12.75 -28.05 23.75
N ALA A 116 -13.24 -29.16 23.20
CA ALA A 116 -12.41 -30.18 22.55
C ALA A 116 -11.65 -29.60 21.34
N VAL A 117 -12.28 -28.76 20.51
CA VAL A 117 -11.60 -28.05 19.41
C VAL A 117 -10.48 -27.21 19.95
N GLY A 118 -10.72 -26.37 20.95
CA GLY A 118 -9.73 -25.47 21.48
C GLY A 118 -8.56 -26.18 22.19
N LEU A 119 -8.83 -27.29 22.92
CA LEU A 119 -7.78 -28.11 23.53
C LEU A 119 -6.92 -28.77 22.47
N ASP A 120 -7.52 -29.31 21.39
CA ASP A 120 -6.78 -29.93 20.28
C ASP A 120 -5.90 -28.92 19.53
N VAL A 121 -6.42 -27.72 19.24
CA VAL A 121 -5.64 -26.64 18.65
C VAL A 121 -4.49 -26.23 19.58
N GLY A 122 -4.76 -26.04 20.88
CA GLY A 122 -3.76 -25.66 21.88
C GLY A 122 -2.63 -26.65 22.00
N ARG A 123 -2.93 -27.97 22.15
CA ARG A 123 -1.90 -29.01 22.26
C ARG A 123 -1.01 -29.12 21.00
N LYS A 124 -1.62 -28.99 19.81
CA LYS A 124 -0.86 -29.01 18.54
C LYS A 124 0.08 -27.81 18.39
N LEU A 125 -0.42 -26.60 18.73
CA LEU A 125 0.39 -25.39 18.64
C LEU A 125 1.51 -25.35 19.70
N LEU A 126 1.25 -25.82 20.92
CA LEU A 126 2.29 -25.97 21.95
C LEU A 126 3.37 -26.98 21.56
N HIS A 127 2.99 -28.12 20.95
CA HIS A 127 3.94 -29.08 20.40
C HIS A 127 4.80 -28.46 19.31
N GLN A 128 4.21 -27.69 18.39
CA GLN A 128 4.94 -26.97 17.34
C GLN A 128 5.89 -25.91 17.89
N LEU A 129 5.48 -25.19 18.96
CA LEU A 129 6.37 -24.27 19.67
C LEU A 129 7.58 -24.98 20.25
N ALA A 130 7.39 -26.17 20.82
CA ALA A 130 8.48 -26.99 21.32
C ALA A 130 9.45 -27.41 20.19
N GLU A 131 8.93 -27.82 19.04
CA GLU A 131 9.73 -28.15 17.85
C GLU A 131 10.60 -26.96 17.38
N VAL A 132 10.02 -25.76 17.33
CA VAL A 132 10.74 -24.53 16.96
C VAL A 132 11.85 -24.24 17.96
N SER A 133 11.53 -24.26 19.27
CA SER A 133 12.48 -23.99 20.33
C SER A 133 13.65 -24.98 20.35
N TRP A 134 13.35 -26.27 20.14
CA TRP A 134 14.37 -27.32 20.06
C TRP A 134 15.31 -27.16 18.85
N LYS A 135 14.71 -26.86 17.66
CA LYS A 135 15.54 -26.58 16.46
C LYS A 135 16.41 -25.33 16.59
N GLU A 136 15.92 -24.29 17.25
CA GLU A 136 16.76 -23.12 17.56
C GLU A 136 17.90 -23.50 18.51
N ALA A 137 17.62 -24.29 19.55
CA ALA A 137 18.61 -24.79 20.47
C ALA A 137 19.74 -25.59 19.76
N SER A 138 19.38 -26.39 18.75
CA SER A 138 20.39 -27.17 17.98
C SER A 138 21.33 -26.28 17.14
N LYS A 139 20.89 -25.09 16.74
CA LYS A 139 21.65 -24.12 15.95
C LYS A 139 22.47 -23.14 16.83
N THR A 140 22.10 -22.98 18.09
CA THR A 140 22.67 -21.99 19.02
C THR A 140 24.04 -22.46 19.57
N LYS A 141 25.06 -21.59 19.44
CA LYS A 141 26.43 -21.87 19.91
C LYS A 141 26.63 -21.60 21.39
N SER A 142 25.85 -20.69 21.99
CA SER A 142 25.91 -20.36 23.41
C SER A 142 25.30 -21.49 24.24
N LEU A 143 26.02 -21.99 25.23
CA LEU A 143 25.57 -23.06 26.11
C LEU A 143 24.39 -22.65 26.96
N SER A 144 24.40 -21.41 27.48
CA SER A 144 23.33 -20.84 28.30
C SER A 144 22.02 -20.68 27.50
N ASP A 145 22.10 -20.13 26.29
CA ASP A 145 20.93 -19.92 25.43
C ASP A 145 20.39 -21.25 24.92
N ARG A 146 21.26 -22.20 24.60
CA ARG A 146 20.88 -23.55 24.23
C ARG A 146 20.08 -24.25 25.34
N GLN A 147 20.59 -24.21 26.58
CA GLN A 147 19.88 -24.81 27.72
C GLN A 147 18.52 -24.18 27.93
N ARG A 148 18.44 -22.87 27.86
CA ARG A 148 17.21 -22.11 28.00
C ARG A 148 16.17 -22.49 26.94
N LEU A 149 16.57 -22.63 25.67
CA LEU A 149 15.67 -23.05 24.58
C LEU A 149 15.19 -24.50 24.76
N LEU A 150 16.03 -25.37 25.29
CA LEU A 150 15.62 -26.75 25.62
C LEU A 150 14.66 -26.78 26.79
N ASP A 151 14.89 -25.98 27.85
CA ASP A 151 13.98 -25.83 28.96
C ASP A 151 12.60 -25.31 28.50
N LYS A 152 12.59 -24.30 27.58
CA LYS A 152 11.37 -23.78 26.98
C LYS A 152 10.63 -24.84 26.15
N ALA A 153 11.35 -25.65 25.39
CA ALA A 153 10.76 -26.76 24.65
C ALA A 153 10.15 -27.79 25.59
N MET A 154 10.82 -28.12 26.70
CA MET A 154 10.31 -29.04 27.72
C MET A 154 9.02 -28.50 28.38
N ASP A 155 9.00 -27.21 28.75
CA ASP A 155 7.82 -26.57 29.35
C ASP A 155 6.62 -26.58 28.37
N SER A 156 6.89 -26.31 27.08
CA SER A 156 5.84 -26.35 26.05
C SER A 156 5.28 -27.76 25.85
N LEU A 157 6.13 -28.80 25.87
CA LEU A 157 5.69 -30.20 25.82
C LEU A 157 4.91 -30.60 27.06
N ASN A 158 5.31 -30.17 28.26
CA ASN A 158 4.60 -30.42 29.50
C ASN A 158 3.19 -29.81 29.45
N GLN A 159 3.05 -28.57 28.96
CA GLN A 159 1.76 -27.93 28.78
C GLN A 159 0.93 -28.64 27.73
N ALA A 160 1.53 -29.04 26.61
CA ALA A 160 0.83 -29.80 25.57
C ALA A 160 0.27 -31.13 26.08
N ILE A 161 1.03 -31.87 26.89
CA ILE A 161 0.57 -33.12 27.52
C ILE A 161 -0.55 -32.84 28.52
N GLY A 162 -0.45 -31.77 29.31
CA GLY A 162 -1.53 -31.38 30.19
C GLY A 162 -2.84 -31.10 29.46
N LEU A 163 -2.80 -30.47 28.29
CA LEU A 163 -3.99 -30.30 27.44
C LEU A 163 -4.45 -31.60 26.81
N ASP A 164 -3.53 -32.49 26.41
CA ASP A 164 -3.86 -33.81 25.87
C ASP A 164 -4.59 -34.69 26.89
N GLU A 165 -4.14 -34.70 28.13
CA GLU A 165 -4.81 -35.42 29.23
C GLU A 165 -6.19 -34.85 29.55
N GLN A 166 -6.34 -33.53 29.53
CA GLN A 166 -7.63 -32.87 29.72
C GLN A 166 -8.59 -33.17 28.56
N LEU A 167 -8.10 -33.18 27.33
CA LEU A 167 -8.89 -33.57 26.18
C LEU A 167 -9.31 -35.03 26.29
N ALA A 168 -8.41 -35.93 26.68
CA ALA A 168 -8.73 -37.35 26.90
C ALA A 168 -9.82 -37.54 27.98
N ALA A 169 -9.73 -36.79 29.10
CA ALA A 169 -10.75 -36.79 30.14
C ALA A 169 -12.10 -36.25 29.63
N LEU A 170 -12.07 -35.16 28.83
CA LEU A 170 -13.29 -34.61 28.24
C LEU A 170 -13.94 -35.61 27.26
N LEU A 171 -13.13 -36.31 26.47
CA LEU A 171 -13.61 -37.28 25.48
C LEU A 171 -14.30 -38.49 26.14
N THR A 172 -14.03 -38.78 27.41
CA THR A 172 -14.76 -39.86 28.14
C THR A 172 -16.25 -39.55 28.35
N GLN A 173 -16.64 -38.27 28.24
CA GLN A 173 -18.05 -37.84 28.39
C GLN A 173 -18.84 -38.10 27.11
N PHE A 174 -18.18 -38.32 25.99
CA PHE A 174 -18.81 -38.76 24.73
C PHE A 174 -18.90 -40.28 24.71
N GLY A 175 -19.95 -40.81 24.11
CA GLY A 175 -20.14 -42.27 23.98
C GLY A 175 -18.97 -42.93 23.23
N ASP A 176 -18.69 -44.20 23.55
CA ASP A 176 -17.52 -44.92 22.98
C ASP A 176 -17.53 -45.02 21.44
N ASP A 177 -18.69 -44.97 20.82
CA ASP A 177 -18.84 -44.98 19.35
C ASP A 177 -18.87 -43.56 18.71
N ALA A 178 -18.75 -42.51 19.49
CA ALA A 178 -18.82 -41.16 18.98
C ALA A 178 -17.63 -40.86 18.02
N PRO A 179 -17.88 -40.32 16.82
CA PRO A 179 -16.82 -40.00 15.87
C PRO A 179 -15.72 -39.09 16.46
N VAL A 180 -16.11 -38.16 17.36
CA VAL A 180 -15.22 -37.26 18.07
C VAL A 180 -14.12 -38.01 18.82
N ARG A 181 -14.48 -39.10 19.53
CA ARG A 181 -13.53 -39.89 20.32
C ARG A 181 -12.58 -40.70 19.44
N LYS A 182 -13.04 -41.10 18.25
CA LYS A 182 -12.20 -41.82 17.28
C LYS A 182 -11.26 -40.91 16.48
N ASN A 183 -11.66 -39.68 16.30
CA ASN A 183 -10.91 -38.71 15.48
C ASN A 183 -9.94 -37.85 16.29
N LEU A 184 -10.18 -37.68 17.61
CA LEU A 184 -9.31 -36.89 18.50
C LEU A 184 -8.55 -37.81 19.47
N ASP A 185 -7.75 -38.72 18.91
CA ASP A 185 -6.91 -39.58 19.73
C ASP A 185 -5.78 -38.80 20.43
N ARG A 186 -5.21 -39.42 21.49
CA ARG A 186 -4.01 -38.90 22.15
C ARG A 186 -2.87 -38.75 21.14
N LEU A 187 -2.13 -37.65 21.21
CA LEU A 187 -1.00 -37.39 20.32
C LEU A 187 0.26 -38.09 20.85
N ALA A 188 0.51 -39.32 20.43
CA ALA A 188 1.71 -40.08 20.77
C ALA A 188 3.02 -39.28 20.56
N VAL A 189 3.06 -38.44 19.51
CA VAL A 189 4.26 -37.66 19.15
C VAL A 189 4.67 -36.67 20.26
N ILE A 190 3.75 -36.14 21.04
CA ILE A 190 4.07 -35.19 22.13
C ILE A 190 4.86 -35.93 23.23
N TYR A 191 4.42 -37.11 23.61
CA TYR A 191 5.09 -37.96 24.60
C TYR A 191 6.42 -38.46 24.08
N TRP A 192 6.49 -38.88 22.82
CA TRP A 192 7.72 -39.31 22.18
C TRP A 192 8.77 -38.22 22.16
N ASP A 193 8.42 -37.01 21.75
CA ASP A 193 9.34 -35.86 21.69
C ASP A 193 9.77 -35.42 23.09
N ARG A 194 8.87 -35.44 24.09
CA ARG A 194 9.25 -35.18 25.47
C ARG A 194 10.23 -36.20 26.00
N GLY A 195 10.00 -37.48 25.75
CA GLY A 195 10.90 -38.59 26.12
C GLY A 195 12.30 -38.43 25.48
N GLN A 196 12.37 -38.08 24.20
CA GLN A 196 13.65 -37.81 23.52
C GLN A 196 14.36 -36.59 24.10
N LEU A 197 13.64 -35.52 24.43
CA LEU A 197 14.20 -34.32 25.04
C LEU A 197 14.66 -34.57 26.48
N ALA A 198 13.90 -35.33 27.28
CA ALA A 198 14.28 -35.73 28.63
C ALA A 198 15.57 -36.58 28.62
N ARG A 199 15.69 -37.50 27.65
CA ARG A 199 16.91 -38.27 27.43
C ARG A 199 18.11 -37.37 27.12
N LEU A 200 17.92 -36.35 26.28
CA LEU A 200 18.95 -35.37 25.95
C LEU A 200 19.39 -34.54 27.18
N LEU A 201 18.47 -34.26 28.07
CA LEU A 201 18.71 -33.50 29.32
C LEU A 201 19.21 -34.40 30.48
N GLY A 202 19.27 -35.73 30.30
CA GLY A 202 19.79 -36.67 31.27
C GLY A 202 18.76 -37.26 32.24
N ASP A 203 17.47 -36.94 32.06
CA ASP A 203 16.36 -37.55 32.82
C ASP A 203 15.87 -38.82 32.15
N TYR A 204 16.57 -39.92 32.40
CA TYR A 204 16.28 -41.19 31.77
C TYR A 204 14.98 -41.83 32.29
N GLN A 205 14.60 -41.56 33.53
CA GLN A 205 13.36 -42.12 34.12
C GLN A 205 12.13 -41.52 33.43
N GLN A 206 12.10 -40.23 33.26
CA GLN A 206 11.03 -39.55 32.52
C GLN A 206 11.02 -39.97 31.03
N ALA A 207 12.18 -40.15 30.43
CA ALA A 207 12.35 -40.56 29.05
C ALA A 207 11.73 -41.96 28.80
N GLU A 208 12.02 -42.96 29.65
CA GLU A 208 11.48 -44.31 29.51
C GLU A 208 9.94 -44.32 29.70
N ALA A 209 9.41 -43.62 30.69
CA ALA A 209 7.97 -43.54 30.94
C ALA A 209 7.21 -42.89 29.77
N ASP A 210 7.76 -41.84 29.18
CA ASP A 210 7.17 -41.13 28.02
C ASP A 210 7.24 -41.97 26.75
N GLU A 211 8.38 -42.59 26.48
CA GLU A 211 8.56 -43.47 25.32
C GLU A 211 7.64 -44.70 25.36
N GLU A 212 7.47 -45.27 26.57
CA GLU A 212 6.48 -46.35 26.78
C GLU A 212 5.05 -45.90 26.55
N THR A 213 4.69 -44.72 27.10
CA THR A 213 3.36 -44.13 26.89
C THR A 213 3.10 -43.84 25.41
N ALA A 214 4.10 -43.27 24.70
CA ALA A 214 3.99 -43.00 23.27
C ALA A 214 3.77 -44.28 22.45
N GLN A 215 4.47 -45.39 22.78
CA GLN A 215 4.34 -46.69 22.10
C GLN A 215 3.00 -47.38 22.40
N ILE A 216 2.43 -47.17 23.60
CA ILE A 216 1.09 -47.67 23.93
C ILE A 216 0.03 -46.98 23.08
N ILE A 217 0.20 -45.64 22.83
CA ILE A 217 -0.75 -44.86 22.04
C ILE A 217 -0.59 -45.19 20.54
N ASP A 218 0.67 -45.20 20.05
CA ASP A 218 1.02 -45.48 18.66
C ASP A 218 2.22 -46.44 18.60
N PRO A 219 1.99 -47.77 18.27
CA PRO A 219 3.06 -48.74 18.17
C PRO A 219 4.15 -48.42 17.11
N ASP A 220 3.78 -47.62 16.09
CA ASP A 220 4.67 -47.22 14.98
C ASP A 220 5.42 -45.90 15.21
N ILE A 221 5.26 -45.28 16.37
CA ILE A 221 5.78 -43.93 16.70
C ILE A 221 7.31 -43.83 16.48
N ARG A 222 8.05 -44.93 16.61
CA ARG A 222 9.50 -45.01 16.37
C ARG A 222 9.91 -44.66 14.95
N GLN A 223 9.00 -44.75 14.00
CA GLN A 223 9.24 -44.42 12.59
C GLN A 223 9.05 -42.89 12.33
N THR A 224 8.57 -42.16 13.30
CA THR A 224 8.37 -40.68 13.19
C THR A 224 9.72 -39.98 12.97
N PRO A 225 9.84 -39.11 11.96
CA PRO A 225 11.05 -38.35 11.71
C PRO A 225 11.49 -37.57 12.95
N SER A 226 12.81 -37.49 13.17
CA SER A 226 13.35 -36.67 14.26
C SER A 226 12.95 -35.19 14.09
N VAL A 227 12.90 -34.44 15.20
CA VAL A 227 12.52 -33.01 15.19
C VAL A 227 13.32 -32.19 14.18
N ASP A 228 14.63 -32.50 14.03
CA ASP A 228 15.49 -31.79 13.06
C ASP A 228 15.08 -32.01 11.60
N GLN A 229 14.44 -33.11 11.28
CA GLN A 229 14.00 -33.47 9.91
C GLN A 229 12.60 -32.93 9.55
N ARG A 230 11.81 -32.50 10.53
CA ARG A 230 10.45 -31.97 10.29
C ARG A 230 10.52 -30.56 9.72
N GLU A 231 9.57 -30.20 8.89
CA GLU A 231 9.50 -28.87 8.29
C GLU A 231 8.80 -27.89 9.24
N THR A 232 9.53 -26.86 9.70
CA THR A 232 9.00 -25.82 10.61
C THR A 232 9.06 -24.42 10.01
N SER A 233 9.26 -24.30 8.70
CA SER A 233 9.47 -23.01 8.03
C SER A 233 8.28 -22.03 8.20
N SER A 234 7.05 -22.56 8.23
CA SER A 234 5.83 -21.75 8.40
C SER A 234 5.57 -21.23 9.82
N ILE A 235 6.22 -21.84 10.84
CA ILE A 235 5.96 -21.54 12.26
C ILE A 235 7.15 -20.92 12.99
N GLN A 236 8.25 -20.61 12.30
CA GLN A 236 9.49 -20.08 12.92
C GLN A 236 9.31 -18.82 13.72
N ALA A 237 8.28 -18.00 13.39
CA ALA A 237 8.00 -16.78 14.11
C ALA A 237 7.26 -16.99 15.45
N LEU A 238 6.81 -18.21 15.76
CA LEU A 238 6.08 -18.52 16.96
C LEU A 238 7.01 -18.50 18.18
N VAL A 239 6.68 -17.66 19.17
CA VAL A 239 7.47 -17.49 20.40
C VAL A 239 6.73 -18.00 21.64
N GLY A 240 5.41 -17.83 21.70
CA GLY A 240 4.60 -18.25 22.84
C GLY A 240 3.22 -18.70 22.40
N VAL A 241 2.64 -19.61 23.17
CA VAL A 241 1.25 -20.07 23.05
C VAL A 241 0.62 -20.07 24.44
N TRP A 242 -0.42 -19.26 24.61
CA TRP A 242 -1.14 -19.13 25.87
C TRP A 242 -2.57 -19.64 25.72
N THR A 243 -3.00 -20.44 26.66
CA THR A 243 -4.35 -21.01 26.67
C THR A 243 -5.08 -20.60 27.95
N TRP A 244 -6.38 -20.80 27.99
CA TRP A 244 -7.17 -20.53 29.17
C TRP A 244 -6.88 -21.46 30.37
N HIS A 245 -6.06 -22.52 30.17
CA HIS A 245 -5.56 -23.40 31.23
C HIS A 245 -4.28 -22.88 31.87
N ASP A 246 -3.67 -21.85 31.32
CA ASP A 246 -2.50 -21.24 31.91
C ASP A 246 -2.78 -20.75 33.36
N PRO A 247 -1.93 -21.09 34.33
CA PRO A 247 -2.18 -20.75 35.73
C PRO A 247 -2.13 -19.24 36.01
N VAL A 248 -1.45 -18.47 35.18
CA VAL A 248 -1.27 -17.02 35.33
C VAL A 248 -2.26 -16.25 34.47
N LEU A 249 -2.29 -16.50 33.17
CA LEU A 249 -3.07 -15.76 32.20
C LEU A 249 -4.44 -16.35 31.92
N GLY A 250 -4.71 -17.60 32.27
CA GLY A 250 -5.95 -18.31 31.93
C GLY A 250 -7.22 -17.57 32.35
N SER A 251 -7.19 -16.87 33.48
CA SER A 251 -8.34 -16.05 33.92
C SER A 251 -8.66 -14.89 32.97
N LYS A 252 -7.65 -14.32 32.32
CA LYS A 252 -7.79 -13.24 31.30
C LYS A 252 -8.18 -13.82 29.94
N LEU A 253 -7.84 -15.07 29.66
CA LEU A 253 -8.17 -15.80 28.44
C LEU A 253 -9.53 -16.52 28.51
N GLY A 254 -10.35 -16.19 29.51
CA GLY A 254 -11.73 -16.68 29.61
C GLY A 254 -11.90 -18.00 30.31
N ALA A 255 -10.95 -18.47 31.17
CA ALA A 255 -11.09 -19.76 31.88
C ALA A 255 -12.42 -19.93 32.64
N LYS A 256 -13.00 -18.82 33.11
CA LYS A 256 -14.28 -18.78 33.80
C LYS A 256 -15.45 -18.19 33.00
N HIS A 257 -15.20 -17.76 31.77
CA HIS A 257 -16.25 -17.15 30.95
C HIS A 257 -17.15 -18.24 30.36
N PRO A 258 -18.50 -18.18 30.51
CA PRO A 258 -19.37 -19.27 30.09
C PRO A 258 -19.44 -19.42 28.56
N GLN A 259 -19.37 -18.33 27.81
CA GLN A 259 -19.66 -18.28 26.38
C GLN A 259 -18.43 -18.14 25.47
N ALA A 260 -17.26 -17.86 26.00
CA ALA A 260 -16.08 -17.60 25.18
C ALA A 260 -14.76 -18.08 25.80
N ARG A 261 -13.81 -18.49 24.96
CA ARG A 261 -12.41 -18.83 25.28
C ARG A 261 -11.49 -18.21 24.27
N LEU A 262 -10.30 -17.89 24.72
CA LEU A 262 -9.26 -17.27 23.90
C LEU A 262 -7.97 -18.09 23.99
N LEU A 263 -7.34 -18.31 22.84
CA LEU A 263 -5.93 -18.75 22.76
C LEU A 263 -5.14 -17.59 22.16
N LEU A 264 -3.96 -17.32 22.70
CA LEU A 264 -3.09 -16.25 22.27
C LEU A 264 -1.76 -16.83 21.80
N LEU A 265 -1.37 -16.49 20.58
CA LEU A 265 -0.09 -16.83 19.97
C LEU A 265 0.77 -15.59 19.92
N GLU A 266 1.97 -15.66 20.46
CA GLU A 266 2.96 -14.58 20.43
C GLU A 266 3.99 -14.83 19.35
N LEU A 267 4.32 -13.79 18.58
CA LEU A 267 5.20 -13.85 17.42
C LEU A 267 6.38 -12.89 17.56
N SER A 268 7.54 -13.35 17.12
CA SER A 268 8.75 -12.52 17.02
C SER A 268 8.78 -11.60 15.80
N SER A 269 7.88 -11.82 14.85
CA SER A 269 7.77 -11.03 13.63
C SER A 269 6.89 -9.81 13.83
N GLU A 270 7.17 -8.72 13.09
CA GLU A 270 6.31 -7.55 13.03
C GLU A 270 4.93 -7.90 12.45
N PHE A 271 3.91 -7.11 12.78
CA PHE A 271 2.52 -7.44 12.46
C PHE A 271 2.23 -7.55 10.95
N ILE A 272 2.92 -6.82 10.06
CA ILE A 272 2.79 -6.94 8.59
C ILE A 272 3.93 -7.76 7.96
N ALA A 273 4.68 -8.53 8.74
CA ALA A 273 5.77 -9.33 8.20
C ALA A 273 5.29 -10.39 7.20
N THR A 274 6.12 -10.64 6.18
CA THR A 274 5.80 -11.61 5.10
C THR A 274 5.54 -13.02 5.63
N GLY A 275 6.26 -13.42 6.68
CA GLY A 275 6.12 -14.72 7.33
C GLY A 275 4.78 -14.96 8.01
N ASN A 276 4.11 -13.88 8.46
CA ASN A 276 2.84 -14.00 9.19
C ASN A 276 1.72 -14.61 8.34
N MET A 277 1.72 -14.38 7.02
CA MET A 277 0.71 -14.97 6.14
C MET A 277 0.84 -16.51 6.08
N ALA A 278 2.06 -17.03 6.06
CA ALA A 278 2.30 -18.48 6.06
C ALA A 278 1.86 -19.11 7.39
N LEU A 279 2.22 -18.45 8.50
CA LEU A 279 1.81 -18.86 9.83
C LEU A 279 0.28 -18.79 10.01
N LEU A 280 -0.34 -17.68 9.57
CA LEU A 280 -1.80 -17.52 9.66
C LEU A 280 -2.53 -18.65 8.91
N LYS A 281 -2.12 -18.96 7.68
CA LYS A 281 -2.68 -20.09 6.91
C LYS A 281 -2.46 -21.43 7.61
N HIS A 282 -1.30 -21.59 8.26
CA HIS A 282 -1.02 -22.80 9.03
C HIS A 282 -1.95 -22.92 10.23
N VAL A 283 -2.14 -21.86 11.01
CA VAL A 283 -3.07 -21.80 12.14
C VAL A 283 -4.51 -22.06 11.68
N GLU A 284 -4.94 -21.44 10.56
CA GLU A 284 -6.24 -21.70 9.94
C GLU A 284 -6.40 -23.19 9.59
N SER A 285 -5.35 -23.83 9.05
CA SER A 285 -5.39 -25.25 8.70
C SER A 285 -5.48 -26.15 9.93
N VAL A 286 -4.74 -25.83 11.01
CA VAL A 286 -4.83 -26.56 12.28
C VAL A 286 -6.24 -26.44 12.88
N LEU A 287 -6.81 -25.23 12.90
CA LEU A 287 -8.17 -24.99 13.39
C LEU A 287 -9.20 -25.76 12.57
N ALA A 288 -9.11 -25.72 11.23
CA ALA A 288 -10.00 -26.44 10.33
C ALA A 288 -9.92 -27.97 10.52
N GLN A 289 -8.70 -28.52 10.70
CA GLN A 289 -8.50 -29.93 10.99
C GLN A 289 -9.12 -30.33 12.32
N SER A 290 -8.94 -29.54 13.37
CA SER A 290 -9.52 -29.79 14.69
C SER A 290 -11.03 -29.70 14.67
N ARG A 291 -11.62 -28.75 13.95
CA ARG A 291 -13.08 -28.68 13.72
C ARG A 291 -13.61 -29.91 12.97
N ALA A 292 -12.94 -30.32 11.89
CA ALA A 292 -13.33 -31.47 11.10
C ALA A 292 -13.24 -32.78 11.93
N ALA A 293 -12.28 -32.89 12.83
CA ALA A 293 -12.12 -34.04 13.71
C ALA A 293 -13.30 -34.16 14.74
N VAL A 294 -13.79 -33.03 15.24
CA VAL A 294 -14.97 -32.99 16.14
C VAL A 294 -16.25 -33.22 15.37
N GLY A 295 -16.38 -32.69 14.17
CA GLY A 295 -17.56 -32.76 13.30
C GLY A 295 -18.40 -31.49 13.34
N GLU A 296 -18.71 -30.93 12.19
CA GLU A 296 -19.43 -29.66 12.04
C GLU A 296 -20.83 -29.65 12.61
N GLU A 297 -21.49 -30.81 12.68
CA GLU A 297 -22.85 -30.94 13.27
C GLU A 297 -22.86 -30.64 14.78
N LEU A 298 -21.83 -31.08 15.52
CA LEU A 298 -21.67 -30.81 16.95
C LEU A 298 -21.25 -29.38 17.24
N LEU A 299 -20.62 -28.73 16.25
CA LEU A 299 -20.13 -27.38 16.33
C LEU A 299 -21.11 -26.32 15.80
N ALA A 300 -22.35 -26.73 15.47
CA ALA A 300 -23.38 -25.81 15.01
C ALA A 300 -23.59 -24.66 16.02
N GLY A 301 -23.41 -23.40 15.56
CA GLY A 301 -23.48 -22.18 16.39
C GLY A 301 -22.17 -21.79 17.09
N LEU A 302 -21.10 -22.56 16.98
CA LEU A 302 -19.76 -22.14 17.41
C LEU A 302 -19.14 -21.19 16.40
N GLN A 303 -18.77 -20.01 16.84
CA GLN A 303 -17.96 -19.05 16.09
C GLN A 303 -16.49 -19.24 16.45
N THR A 304 -15.67 -19.48 15.42
CA THR A 304 -14.21 -19.63 15.58
C THR A 304 -13.56 -18.69 14.60
N GLU A 305 -12.93 -17.62 15.09
CA GLU A 305 -12.30 -16.61 14.26
C GLU A 305 -10.90 -16.30 14.78
N LEU A 306 -10.08 -15.77 13.89
CA LEU A 306 -8.73 -15.30 14.22
C LEU A 306 -8.73 -13.78 14.23
N SER A 307 -8.00 -13.19 15.20
CA SER A 307 -7.79 -11.75 15.31
C SER A 307 -6.39 -11.46 15.85
N GLY A 308 -6.15 -10.23 16.28
CA GLY A 308 -4.86 -9.77 16.77
C GLY A 308 -4.03 -9.09 15.67
N SER A 309 -2.95 -8.43 16.08
CA SER A 309 -2.14 -7.60 15.19
C SER A 309 -1.59 -8.37 13.99
N ALA A 310 -1.07 -9.59 14.18
CA ALA A 310 -0.51 -10.38 13.09
C ALA A 310 -1.58 -10.93 12.14
N ALA A 311 -2.78 -11.26 12.65
CA ALA A 311 -3.89 -11.69 11.80
C ALA A 311 -4.40 -10.53 10.93
N LEU A 312 -4.54 -9.34 11.52
CA LEU A 312 -4.89 -8.11 10.81
C LEU A 312 -3.85 -7.80 9.72
N GLY A 313 -2.55 -7.83 10.06
CA GLY A 313 -1.47 -7.62 9.10
C GLY A 313 -1.44 -8.66 7.98
N GLY A 314 -1.71 -9.92 8.30
CA GLY A 314 -1.84 -11.02 7.32
C GLY A 314 -3.00 -10.81 6.35
N ASP A 315 -4.16 -10.36 6.85
CA ASP A 315 -5.33 -10.07 6.02
C ASP A 315 -5.12 -8.83 5.14
N ILE A 316 -4.49 -7.76 5.66
CA ILE A 316 -4.10 -6.58 4.86
C ILE A 316 -3.19 -7.02 3.69
N ARG A 317 -2.23 -7.89 3.96
CA ARG A 317 -1.34 -8.41 2.93
C ARG A 317 -2.08 -9.28 1.90
N ARG A 318 -2.95 -10.20 2.34
CA ARG A 318 -3.81 -10.98 1.43
C ARG A 318 -4.66 -10.07 0.55
N ALA A 319 -5.32 -9.08 1.15
CA ALA A 319 -6.13 -8.09 0.45
C ALA A 319 -5.29 -7.29 -0.57
N SER A 320 -4.05 -6.91 -0.21
CA SER A 320 -3.13 -6.23 -1.13
C SER A 320 -2.79 -7.09 -2.35
N LEU A 321 -2.43 -8.37 -2.15
CA LEU A 321 -2.10 -9.29 -3.24
C LEU A 321 -3.31 -9.55 -4.15
N LEU A 322 -4.50 -9.72 -3.56
CA LEU A 322 -5.75 -9.86 -4.31
C LEU A 322 -6.07 -8.60 -5.11
N SER A 323 -5.93 -7.42 -4.49
CA SER A 323 -6.16 -6.13 -5.14
C SER A 323 -5.22 -5.91 -6.33
N VAL A 324 -3.92 -6.29 -6.22
CA VAL A 324 -2.98 -6.24 -7.35
C VAL A 324 -3.50 -7.08 -8.51
N LYS A 325 -3.83 -8.35 -8.26
CA LYS A 325 -4.30 -9.29 -9.30
C LYS A 325 -5.62 -8.84 -9.93
N GLN A 326 -6.57 -8.39 -9.12
CA GLN A 326 -7.85 -7.88 -9.58
C GLN A 326 -7.67 -6.62 -10.43
N THR A 327 -6.85 -5.67 -9.97
CA THR A 327 -6.54 -4.42 -10.69
C THR A 327 -5.87 -4.72 -12.04
N GLU A 328 -4.90 -5.63 -12.12
CA GLU A 328 -4.23 -6.00 -13.37
C GLU A 328 -5.24 -6.50 -14.42
N ILE A 329 -6.13 -7.42 -14.05
CA ILE A 329 -7.09 -8.03 -14.96
C ILE A 329 -8.16 -7.01 -15.38
N VAL A 330 -8.74 -6.28 -14.42
CA VAL A 330 -9.80 -5.31 -14.70
C VAL A 330 -9.27 -4.16 -15.54
N THR A 331 -8.05 -3.67 -15.25
CA THR A 331 -7.37 -2.66 -16.06
C THR A 331 -7.24 -3.13 -17.51
N PHE A 332 -6.74 -4.35 -17.72
CA PHE A 332 -6.61 -4.89 -19.08
C PHE A 332 -7.94 -4.97 -19.81
N VAL A 333 -8.99 -5.47 -19.16
CA VAL A 333 -10.34 -5.60 -19.73
C VAL A 333 -10.95 -4.23 -20.06
N LEU A 334 -10.83 -3.26 -19.13
CA LEU A 334 -11.35 -1.91 -19.32
C LEU A 334 -10.62 -1.19 -20.47
N ILE A 335 -9.31 -1.26 -20.51
CA ILE A 335 -8.53 -0.64 -21.59
C ILE A 335 -8.90 -1.26 -22.93
N LEU A 336 -8.96 -2.59 -23.01
CA LEU A 336 -9.39 -3.29 -24.23
C LEU A 336 -10.80 -2.83 -24.67
N GLY A 337 -11.73 -2.72 -23.73
CA GLY A 337 -13.09 -2.24 -23.99
C GLY A 337 -13.13 -0.79 -24.49
N ILE A 338 -12.44 0.13 -23.79
CA ILE A 338 -12.40 1.55 -24.14
C ILE A 338 -11.69 1.76 -25.48
N LEU A 339 -10.53 1.11 -25.71
CA LEU A 339 -9.83 1.21 -26.99
C LEU A 339 -10.66 0.63 -28.15
N THR A 340 -11.42 -0.45 -27.91
CA THR A 340 -12.33 -1.03 -28.90
C THR A 340 -13.44 -0.05 -29.27
N PHE A 341 -14.03 0.62 -28.28
CA PHE A 341 -15.06 1.62 -28.48
C PHE A 341 -14.55 2.85 -29.25
N VAL A 342 -13.34 3.33 -28.89
CA VAL A 342 -12.74 4.55 -29.46
C VAL A 342 -12.19 4.31 -30.87
N TYR A 343 -11.39 3.26 -31.05
CA TYR A 343 -10.63 3.07 -32.29
C TYR A 343 -11.30 2.17 -33.33
N ARG A 344 -12.13 1.22 -32.91
CA ARG A 344 -12.89 0.31 -33.75
C ARG A 344 -12.04 -0.45 -34.78
N GLY A 345 -10.74 -0.60 -34.52
CA GLY A 345 -9.79 -1.29 -35.41
C GLY A 345 -8.84 -2.17 -34.61
N PRO A 346 -8.76 -3.48 -34.89
CA PRO A 346 -8.02 -4.44 -34.10
C PRO A 346 -6.52 -4.12 -34.00
N MET A 347 -5.90 -3.64 -35.09
CA MET A 347 -4.49 -3.29 -35.09
C MET A 347 -4.20 -2.00 -34.34
N LEU A 348 -5.10 -1.02 -34.38
CA LEU A 348 -5.01 0.23 -33.62
C LEU A 348 -5.17 -0.01 -32.11
N ILE A 349 -5.78 -1.11 -31.70
CA ILE A 349 -5.88 -1.57 -30.31
C ILE A 349 -4.64 -2.37 -29.93
N GLY A 350 -4.20 -3.28 -30.81
CA GLY A 350 -3.08 -4.19 -30.57
C GLY A 350 -1.73 -3.48 -30.41
N ILE A 351 -1.48 -2.39 -31.18
CA ILE A 351 -0.20 -1.66 -31.11
C ILE A 351 0.02 -1.03 -29.71
N PRO A 352 -0.91 -0.23 -29.15
CA PRO A 352 -0.75 0.29 -27.78
C PRO A 352 -0.60 -0.80 -26.73
N LEU A 353 -1.45 -1.85 -26.80
CA LEU A 353 -1.37 -2.95 -25.84
C LEU A 353 -0.03 -3.68 -25.88
N ALA A 354 0.51 -3.93 -27.08
CA ALA A 354 1.83 -4.54 -27.24
C ALA A 354 2.95 -3.62 -26.72
N THR A 355 2.88 -2.31 -27.03
CA THR A 355 3.86 -1.32 -26.55
C THR A 355 3.89 -1.27 -25.03
N ILE A 356 2.71 -1.20 -24.38
CA ILE A 356 2.60 -1.13 -22.93
C ILE A 356 3.01 -2.46 -22.31
N GLY A 357 2.60 -3.59 -22.88
CA GLY A 357 2.99 -4.91 -22.38
C GLY A 357 4.51 -5.08 -22.37
N ILE A 358 5.20 -4.67 -23.41
CA ILE A 358 6.67 -4.68 -23.49
C ILE A 358 7.26 -3.69 -22.49
N SER A 359 6.72 -2.48 -22.41
CA SER A 359 7.19 -1.47 -21.44
C SER A 359 7.04 -1.97 -20.00
N PHE A 360 5.90 -2.55 -19.65
CA PHE A 360 5.62 -3.13 -18.35
C PHE A 360 6.58 -4.27 -18.00
N TRP A 361 6.75 -5.21 -18.93
CA TRP A 361 7.66 -6.34 -18.76
C TRP A 361 9.10 -5.89 -18.50
N ILE A 362 9.61 -4.94 -19.30
CA ILE A 362 10.95 -4.39 -19.13
C ILE A 362 11.06 -3.58 -17.84
N SER A 363 10.05 -2.79 -17.51
CA SER A 363 10.04 -1.95 -16.30
C SER A 363 10.10 -2.80 -15.04
N ILE A 364 9.27 -3.84 -14.90
CA ILE A 364 9.26 -4.73 -13.74
C ILE A 364 10.63 -5.41 -13.56
N SER A 365 11.20 -5.94 -14.65
CA SER A 365 12.51 -6.58 -14.61
C SER A 365 13.63 -5.59 -14.26
N THR A 366 13.59 -4.38 -14.83
CA THR A 366 14.59 -3.34 -14.55
C THR A 366 14.52 -2.88 -13.08
N VAL A 367 13.32 -2.66 -12.55
CA VAL A 367 13.12 -2.24 -11.16
C VAL A 367 13.63 -3.31 -10.19
N ALA A 368 13.31 -4.60 -10.44
CA ALA A 368 13.79 -5.71 -9.62
C ALA A 368 15.33 -5.78 -9.61
N LEU A 369 15.96 -5.59 -10.78
CA LEU A 369 17.42 -5.59 -10.92
C LEU A 369 18.06 -4.39 -10.21
N VAL A 370 17.51 -3.18 -10.38
CA VAL A 370 18.02 -1.96 -9.74
C VAL A 370 17.91 -2.05 -8.22
N SER A 371 16.81 -2.60 -7.69
CA SER A 371 16.66 -2.82 -6.25
C SER A 371 17.72 -3.77 -5.70
N GLN A 372 17.97 -4.89 -6.37
CA GLN A 372 19.03 -5.84 -5.99
C GLN A 372 20.42 -5.18 -6.05
N TRP A 373 20.71 -4.43 -7.09
CA TRP A 373 21.99 -3.73 -7.24
C TRP A 373 22.17 -2.64 -6.18
N SER A 374 21.14 -1.88 -5.85
CA SER A 374 21.24 -0.84 -4.82
C SER A 374 21.64 -1.44 -3.46
N GLN A 375 21.10 -2.59 -3.10
CA GLN A 375 21.48 -3.33 -1.89
C GLN A 375 22.91 -3.88 -1.97
N SER A 376 23.32 -4.43 -3.11
CA SER A 376 24.67 -4.96 -3.30
C SER A 376 25.74 -3.86 -3.31
N ILE A 377 25.46 -2.69 -3.87
CA ILE A 377 26.38 -1.55 -3.88
C ILE A 377 26.59 -1.04 -2.45
N GLN A 378 25.55 -0.94 -1.65
CA GLN A 378 25.63 -0.52 -0.25
C GLN A 378 26.54 -1.48 0.57
N THR A 379 26.38 -2.79 0.36
CA THR A 379 27.18 -3.82 1.05
C THR A 379 28.65 -3.82 0.60
N LEU A 380 28.93 -3.49 -0.67
CA LEU A 380 30.28 -3.52 -1.24
C LEU A 380 31.08 -2.23 -1.05
N THR A 381 30.42 -1.08 -1.12
CA THR A 381 31.11 0.22 -1.16
C THR A 381 31.04 0.98 0.16
N GLY A 382 30.11 0.60 1.07
CA GLY A 382 29.83 1.35 2.29
C GLY A 382 29.23 2.75 2.03
N TRP A 383 28.86 3.09 0.81
CA TRP A 383 28.19 4.35 0.51
C TRP A 383 26.77 4.30 1.07
N GLU A 384 26.43 5.33 1.86
CA GLU A 384 25.08 5.52 2.42
C GLU A 384 24.05 6.00 1.37
N ILE A 385 24.03 5.38 0.18
CA ILE A 385 22.93 5.61 -0.76
C ILE A 385 21.74 4.83 -0.24
N PRO A 386 20.61 5.48 0.08
CA PRO A 386 19.44 4.77 0.57
C PRO A 386 19.00 3.73 -0.46
N PRO A 387 18.81 2.46 -0.05
CA PRO A 387 18.42 1.40 -0.96
C PRO A 387 17.04 1.69 -1.55
N LEU A 388 16.85 1.40 -2.84
CA LEU A 388 15.52 1.44 -3.46
C LEU A 388 14.77 0.17 -3.08
N ASN A 389 13.92 0.25 -2.06
CA ASN A 389 13.06 -0.84 -1.65
C ASN A 389 11.77 -0.88 -2.49
N ILE A 390 11.39 -2.08 -2.90
CA ILE A 390 10.18 -2.33 -3.68
C ILE A 390 9.08 -2.77 -2.74
N PHE A 391 7.88 -2.18 -2.90
CA PHE A 391 6.69 -2.52 -2.13
C PHE A 391 5.64 -3.17 -3.02
N THR A 392 4.86 -4.11 -2.47
CA THR A 392 3.77 -4.77 -3.22
C THR A 392 2.76 -3.74 -3.76
N THR A 393 2.43 -2.72 -2.98
CA THR A 393 1.53 -1.64 -3.41
C THR A 393 2.09 -0.80 -4.55
N THR A 394 3.42 -0.64 -4.66
CA THR A 394 4.06 0.07 -5.76
C THR A 394 3.74 -0.58 -7.12
N LYS A 395 3.56 -1.90 -7.17
CA LYS A 395 3.18 -2.62 -8.40
C LYS A 395 1.82 -2.15 -8.93
N ILE A 396 0.86 -1.89 -8.04
CA ILE A 396 -0.47 -1.36 -8.43
C ILE A 396 -0.31 -0.02 -9.15
N PHE A 397 0.47 0.90 -8.57
CA PHE A 397 0.71 2.20 -9.19
C PHE A 397 1.45 2.08 -10.52
N ILE A 398 2.43 1.18 -10.63
CA ILE A 398 3.13 0.91 -11.89
C ILE A 398 2.13 0.44 -12.94
N VAL A 399 1.30 -0.58 -12.63
CA VAL A 399 0.28 -1.07 -13.56
C VAL A 399 -0.62 0.06 -14.02
N VAL A 400 -1.26 0.76 -13.10
CA VAL A 400 -2.28 1.76 -13.41
C VAL A 400 -1.69 2.95 -14.19
N LEU A 401 -0.52 3.46 -13.76
CA LEU A 401 0.11 4.61 -14.42
C LEU A 401 0.76 4.25 -15.76
N LEU A 402 1.40 3.07 -15.89
CA LEU A 402 1.94 2.65 -17.18
C LEU A 402 0.83 2.37 -18.19
N PHE A 403 -0.21 1.68 -17.77
CA PHE A 403 -1.35 1.41 -18.65
C PHE A 403 -2.16 2.68 -18.97
N GLY A 404 -2.28 3.63 -18.06
CA GLY A 404 -2.90 4.93 -18.28
C GLY A 404 -2.03 5.83 -19.17
N ALA A 405 -0.97 6.40 -18.61
CA ALA A 405 -0.10 7.36 -19.29
C ALA A 405 0.65 6.75 -20.49
N GLY A 406 1.04 5.47 -20.40
CA GLY A 406 1.70 4.78 -21.51
C GLY A 406 0.80 4.61 -22.74
N THR A 407 -0.50 4.31 -22.54
CA THR A 407 -1.48 4.29 -23.63
C THR A 407 -1.57 5.65 -24.30
N ASP A 408 -1.58 6.72 -23.55
CA ASP A 408 -1.73 8.06 -24.06
C ASP A 408 -0.61 8.47 -25.02
N PHE A 409 0.65 8.14 -24.68
CA PHE A 409 1.79 8.36 -25.56
C PHE A 409 1.60 7.68 -26.93
N CYS A 410 1.06 6.47 -26.92
CA CYS A 410 0.74 5.73 -28.14
C CYS A 410 -0.45 6.37 -28.89
N LEU A 411 -1.49 6.76 -28.15
CA LEU A 411 -2.72 7.30 -28.74
C LEU A 411 -2.48 8.65 -29.44
N PHE A 412 -1.73 9.55 -28.82
CA PHE A 412 -1.35 10.84 -29.47
C PHE A 412 -0.58 10.61 -30.75
N PHE A 413 0.37 9.68 -30.75
CA PHE A 413 1.14 9.35 -31.93
C PHE A 413 0.28 8.75 -33.05
N LEU A 414 -0.58 7.76 -32.72
CA LEU A 414 -1.46 7.10 -33.68
C LEU A 414 -2.51 8.08 -34.26
N ALA A 415 -3.04 8.98 -33.43
CA ALA A 415 -3.98 10.00 -33.85
C ALA A 415 -3.33 10.95 -34.87
N ARG A 416 -2.09 11.37 -34.64
CA ARG A 416 -1.33 12.19 -35.59
C ARG A 416 -1.01 11.45 -36.88
N CYS A 417 -0.66 10.17 -36.81
CA CYS A 417 -0.49 9.33 -38.01
C CYS A 417 -1.78 9.25 -38.83
N ARG A 418 -2.94 9.13 -38.16
CA ARG A 418 -4.25 9.09 -38.81
C ARG A 418 -4.59 10.43 -39.48
N GLU A 419 -4.29 11.56 -38.85
CA GLU A 419 -4.44 12.91 -39.41
C GLU A 419 -3.59 13.09 -40.68
N GLU A 420 -2.30 12.75 -40.61
CA GLU A 420 -1.38 12.83 -41.74
C GLU A 420 -1.80 11.88 -42.89
N LEU A 421 -2.34 10.69 -42.57
CA LEU A 421 -2.84 9.73 -43.56
C LEU A 421 -4.10 10.24 -44.29
N THR A 422 -4.97 10.98 -43.62
CA THR A 422 -6.13 11.61 -44.24
C THR A 422 -5.76 12.76 -45.17
N LEU A 423 -4.73 13.52 -44.79
CA LEU A 423 -4.22 14.65 -45.61
C LEU A 423 -3.42 14.16 -46.85
N ARG A 424 -2.71 13.05 -46.71
CA ARG A 424 -1.80 12.51 -47.75
C ARG A 424 -1.94 10.98 -47.83
N PRO A 425 -2.97 10.45 -48.46
CA PRO A 425 -3.16 9.01 -48.59
C PRO A 425 -1.94 8.35 -49.25
N SER A 426 -1.40 7.31 -48.63
CA SER A 426 -0.30 6.52 -49.15
C SER A 426 -0.51 5.05 -48.85
N THR A 427 -0.54 4.24 -49.90
CA THR A 427 -0.65 2.77 -49.82
C THR A 427 0.72 2.09 -49.96
N GLN A 428 1.75 2.83 -50.38
CA GLN A 428 3.11 2.32 -50.58
C GLN A 428 3.88 2.34 -49.28
N ARG A 429 4.71 1.33 -49.01
CA ARG A 429 5.52 1.16 -47.79
C ARG A 429 6.43 2.37 -47.56
N ARG A 430 7.16 2.85 -48.54
CA ARG A 430 8.02 4.05 -48.43
C ARG A 430 7.23 5.32 -48.12
N GLY A 431 5.98 5.39 -48.56
CA GLY A 431 5.09 6.50 -48.22
C GLY A 431 4.69 6.47 -46.75
N MET A 432 4.42 5.28 -46.20
CA MET A 432 4.14 5.07 -44.78
C MET A 432 5.34 5.43 -43.89
N GLU A 433 6.55 5.03 -44.23
CA GLU A 433 7.76 5.38 -43.49
C GLU A 433 7.94 6.93 -43.38
N ARG A 434 7.69 7.65 -44.50
CA ARG A 434 7.74 9.12 -44.51
C ARG A 434 6.64 9.76 -43.68
N LEU A 435 5.42 9.18 -43.72
CA LEU A 435 4.29 9.62 -42.94
C LEU A 435 4.59 9.46 -41.43
N VAL A 436 5.03 8.27 -41.01
CA VAL A 436 5.40 7.96 -39.62
C VAL A 436 6.52 8.90 -39.13
N ALA A 437 7.55 9.13 -39.94
CA ALA A 437 8.64 10.05 -39.60
C ALA A 437 8.19 11.51 -39.43
N ARG A 438 7.19 11.98 -40.20
CA ARG A 438 6.61 13.31 -40.02
C ARG A 438 5.76 13.38 -38.76
N SER A 439 4.88 12.41 -38.56
CA SER A 439 4.04 12.32 -37.37
C SER A 439 4.89 12.26 -36.09
N TRP A 440 5.99 11.49 -36.13
CA TRP A 440 6.92 11.39 -35.01
C TRP A 440 7.53 12.76 -34.66
N ARG A 441 8.01 13.51 -35.66
CA ARG A 441 8.60 14.84 -35.43
C ARG A 441 7.60 15.86 -34.91
N ALA A 442 6.33 15.75 -35.30
CA ALA A 442 5.30 16.65 -34.84
C ALA A 442 4.88 16.41 -33.38
N VAL A 443 4.99 15.17 -32.89
CA VAL A 443 4.49 14.80 -31.55
C VAL A 443 5.62 14.68 -30.51
N HIS A 444 6.83 14.41 -30.95
CA HIS A 444 7.99 14.09 -30.11
C HIS A 444 8.21 15.10 -28.96
N ASP A 445 8.20 16.40 -29.25
CA ASP A 445 8.51 17.41 -28.22
C ASP A 445 7.40 17.52 -27.18
N GLY A 446 6.16 17.50 -27.63
CA GLY A 446 4.99 17.52 -26.74
C GLY A 446 4.97 16.31 -25.81
N LEU A 447 5.25 15.11 -26.35
CA LEU A 447 5.28 13.89 -25.54
C LEU A 447 6.43 13.85 -24.52
N ILE A 448 7.63 14.27 -24.94
CA ILE A 448 8.77 14.35 -24.02
C ILE A 448 8.50 15.37 -22.93
N ALA A 449 7.98 16.53 -23.26
CA ALA A 449 7.66 17.58 -22.30
C ALA A 449 6.62 17.10 -21.26
N SER A 450 5.57 16.43 -21.74
CA SER A 450 4.54 15.80 -20.92
C SER A 450 5.15 14.72 -19.99
N ALA A 451 5.94 13.80 -20.53
CA ALA A 451 6.57 12.77 -19.70
C ALA A 451 7.52 13.36 -18.65
N PHE A 452 8.25 14.46 -18.97
CA PHE A 452 9.14 15.10 -18.01
C PHE A 452 8.39 15.72 -16.82
N THR A 453 7.21 16.29 -17.00
CA THR A 453 6.40 16.81 -15.89
C THR A 453 6.03 15.72 -14.92
N THR A 454 5.60 14.57 -15.45
CA THR A 454 5.20 13.40 -14.64
C THR A 454 6.40 12.74 -13.97
N ILE A 455 7.48 12.50 -14.71
CA ILE A 455 8.71 11.87 -14.18
C ILE A 455 9.31 12.72 -13.06
N ILE A 456 9.41 14.03 -13.24
CA ILE A 456 9.96 14.92 -12.23
C ILE A 456 9.00 15.08 -11.06
N GLY A 457 7.70 15.25 -11.30
CA GLY A 457 6.70 15.37 -10.23
C GLY A 457 6.72 14.18 -9.29
N LEU A 458 6.74 12.95 -9.83
CA LEU A 458 6.86 11.72 -9.05
C LEU A 458 8.26 11.52 -8.48
N GLY A 459 9.30 11.87 -9.23
CA GLY A 459 10.69 11.75 -8.80
C GLY A 459 11.03 12.61 -7.58
N LEU A 460 10.34 13.74 -7.37
CA LEU A 460 10.51 14.60 -6.20
C LEU A 460 10.08 13.96 -4.89
N LEU A 461 9.33 12.86 -4.93
CA LEU A 461 9.08 12.01 -3.74
C LEU A 461 10.35 11.42 -3.13
N TRP A 462 11.48 11.41 -3.85
CA TRP A 462 12.79 11.05 -3.32
C TRP A 462 13.18 11.83 -2.06
N PHE A 463 12.66 13.05 -1.90
CA PHE A 463 12.95 13.93 -0.76
C PHE A 463 12.04 13.66 0.46
N SER A 464 11.19 12.63 0.42
CA SER A 464 10.41 12.18 1.57
C SER A 464 11.29 11.43 2.56
N GLU A 465 10.95 11.53 3.85
CA GLU A 465 11.59 10.78 4.93
C GLU A 465 11.01 9.36 5.04
N PHE A 466 9.70 9.22 4.81
CA PHE A 466 9.05 7.92 4.79
C PHE A 466 9.52 7.11 3.58
N GLU A 467 10.19 5.98 3.84
CA GLU A 467 10.89 5.22 2.82
C GLU A 467 9.97 4.71 1.71
N LYS A 468 8.73 4.38 2.04
CA LYS A 468 7.74 3.92 1.07
C LYS A 468 7.43 4.99 0.01
N PHE A 469 7.32 6.27 0.40
CA PHE A 469 7.15 7.39 -0.52
C PHE A 469 8.44 7.66 -1.29
N ARG A 470 9.57 7.72 -0.57
CA ARG A 470 10.89 7.98 -1.13
C ARG A 470 11.27 6.99 -2.22
N SER A 471 10.91 5.72 -2.09
CA SER A 471 11.23 4.69 -3.09
C SER A 471 10.19 4.62 -4.22
N THR A 472 8.90 4.74 -3.90
CA THR A 472 7.80 4.55 -4.87
C THR A 472 7.83 5.58 -6.00
N GLY A 473 8.06 6.86 -5.70
CA GLY A 473 8.08 7.93 -6.71
C GLY A 473 9.13 7.73 -7.80
N PRO A 474 10.42 7.62 -7.45
CA PRO A 474 11.49 7.37 -8.41
C PRO A 474 11.33 6.06 -9.19
N ILE A 475 10.82 4.99 -8.56
CA ILE A 475 10.54 3.73 -9.24
C ILE A 475 9.50 3.94 -10.35
N ILE A 476 8.40 4.61 -10.07
CA ILE A 476 7.38 4.91 -11.07
C ILE A 476 7.96 5.85 -12.15
N GLY A 477 8.75 6.86 -11.77
CA GLY A 477 9.44 7.75 -12.69
C GLY A 477 10.37 7.00 -13.65
N LEU A 478 11.12 6.00 -13.16
CA LEU A 478 11.94 5.11 -13.98
C LEU A 478 11.09 4.28 -14.95
N CYS A 479 9.99 3.70 -14.48
CA CYS A 479 9.07 2.95 -15.31
C CYS A 479 8.46 3.80 -16.43
N LEU A 480 8.06 5.04 -16.13
CA LEU A 480 7.56 6.00 -17.12
C LEU A 480 8.65 6.42 -18.11
N THR A 481 9.89 6.56 -17.66
CA THR A 481 11.04 6.83 -18.55
C THR A 481 11.24 5.69 -19.55
N ILE A 482 11.18 4.45 -19.11
CA ILE A 482 11.23 3.29 -20.00
C ILE A 482 10.04 3.32 -20.96
N THR A 483 8.86 3.59 -20.46
CA THR A 483 7.62 3.60 -21.24
C THR A 483 7.63 4.65 -22.35
N ILE A 484 8.08 5.87 -22.08
CA ILE A 484 8.17 6.91 -23.12
C ILE A 484 9.22 6.55 -24.20
N VAL A 485 10.35 5.96 -23.80
CA VAL A 485 11.38 5.52 -24.74
C VAL A 485 10.86 4.37 -25.63
N VAL A 486 10.17 3.38 -25.04
CA VAL A 486 9.53 2.29 -25.79
C VAL A 486 8.44 2.85 -26.70
N SER A 487 7.58 3.74 -26.21
CA SER A 487 6.49 4.34 -27.00
C SER A 487 7.00 5.15 -28.17
N LEU A 488 8.08 5.90 -28.00
CA LEU A 488 8.68 6.71 -29.09
C LEU A 488 9.49 5.89 -30.09
N THR A 489 9.83 4.65 -29.78
CA THR A 489 10.64 3.78 -30.67
C THR A 489 9.86 2.58 -31.18
N PHE A 490 9.24 1.79 -30.31
CA PHE A 490 8.51 0.58 -30.67
C PHE A 490 7.22 0.90 -31.42
N THR A 491 6.41 1.87 -30.95
CA THR A 491 5.12 2.19 -31.60
C THR A 491 5.30 2.64 -33.05
N PRO A 492 6.21 3.58 -33.40
CA PRO A 492 6.49 3.94 -34.79
C PRO A 492 7.00 2.76 -35.62
N ALA A 493 7.88 1.93 -35.04
CA ALA A 493 8.40 0.74 -35.69
C ALA A 493 7.28 -0.28 -36.00
N ALA A 494 6.36 -0.51 -35.08
CA ALA A 494 5.20 -1.38 -35.25
C ALA A 494 4.25 -0.87 -36.36
N VAL A 495 3.98 0.44 -36.39
CA VAL A 495 3.18 1.06 -37.46
C VAL A 495 3.87 0.92 -38.84
N CYS A 496 5.20 1.09 -38.91
CA CYS A 496 5.96 0.85 -40.14
C CYS A 496 5.91 -0.63 -40.57
N GLY A 497 6.00 -1.56 -39.61
CA GLY A 497 5.94 -3.00 -39.87
C GLY A 497 4.59 -3.46 -40.41
N LEU A 498 3.50 -3.02 -39.83
CA LEU A 498 2.14 -3.32 -40.24
C LEU A 498 1.70 -2.51 -41.49
N GLY A 499 2.32 -1.36 -41.74
CA GLY A 499 2.01 -0.51 -42.88
C GLY A 499 0.54 -0.04 -42.86
N PRO A 500 -0.15 -0.02 -44.04
CA PRO A 500 -1.53 0.40 -44.14
C PRO A 500 -2.51 -0.46 -43.32
N ILE A 501 -2.18 -1.72 -43.03
CA ILE A 501 -3.01 -2.66 -42.27
C ILE A 501 -3.19 -2.14 -40.83
N ALA A 502 -2.24 -1.38 -40.30
CA ALA A 502 -2.36 -0.76 -39.01
C ALA A 502 -3.64 0.06 -38.82
N PHE A 503 -4.17 0.64 -39.90
CA PHE A 503 -5.34 1.51 -39.88
C PHE A 503 -6.60 0.84 -40.45
N TRP A 504 -6.62 -0.49 -40.67
CA TRP A 504 -7.78 -1.23 -41.06
C TRP A 504 -8.81 -1.32 -39.93
N PRO A 505 -10.15 -1.17 -40.18
CA PRO A 505 -10.87 -1.05 -41.41
C PRO A 505 -11.11 0.40 -41.91
N SER A 506 -10.57 1.43 -41.23
CA SER A 506 -10.84 2.85 -41.54
C SER A 506 -10.37 3.31 -42.95
N LEU A 507 -9.49 2.54 -43.58
CA LEU A 507 -8.97 2.83 -44.92
C LEU A 507 -9.88 2.46 -46.11
N LYS A 508 -11.03 1.78 -45.88
CA LYS A 508 -12.00 1.48 -46.93
C LYS A 508 -12.88 2.70 -47.27
N ARG A 509 -12.26 3.79 -47.66
CA ARG A 509 -12.98 4.90 -48.24
C ARG A 509 -13.08 4.64 -49.76
N LYS A 510 -14.30 4.51 -50.29
CA LYS A 510 -14.55 4.35 -51.73
C LYS A 510 -13.88 5.49 -52.50
N GLU A 511 -12.96 5.14 -53.42
CA GLU A 511 -12.51 6.06 -54.46
C GLU A 511 -13.76 6.51 -55.23
N GLY A 512 -14.08 7.81 -55.19
CA GLY A 512 -15.15 8.38 -56.02
C GLY A 512 -16.23 9.22 -55.29
N GLN A 513 -16.22 9.40 -53.98
CA GLN A 513 -17.15 10.34 -53.33
C GLN A 513 -16.48 11.70 -53.09
N SER A 514 -16.94 12.68 -53.82
CA SER A 514 -16.62 14.10 -53.65
C SER A 514 -16.79 14.56 -52.21
N GLN A 515 -15.88 15.42 -51.75
CA GLN A 515 -15.78 15.95 -50.40
C GLN A 515 -16.99 16.78 -49.89
N VAL A 516 -18.11 16.81 -50.60
CA VAL A 516 -19.16 17.80 -50.34
C VAL A 516 -20.24 17.35 -49.33
N ASN A 517 -20.37 16.05 -49.00
CA ASN A 517 -21.41 15.56 -48.08
C ASN A 517 -20.98 14.50 -47.06
N SER A 518 -19.78 14.60 -46.47
CA SER A 518 -19.51 13.82 -45.27
C SER A 518 -19.97 14.61 -44.04
N GLU A 519 -21.14 14.24 -43.48
CA GLU A 519 -21.58 14.72 -42.18
C GLU A 519 -20.42 14.60 -41.19
N MET A 520 -20.06 15.74 -40.59
CA MET A 520 -19.01 15.82 -39.56
C MET A 520 -19.44 14.90 -38.41
N PRO A 521 -18.59 13.97 -37.94
CA PRO A 521 -18.94 13.10 -36.82
C PRO A 521 -19.53 13.91 -35.67
N TRP A 522 -20.64 13.46 -35.10
CA TRP A 522 -21.40 14.20 -34.07
C TRP A 522 -20.53 14.71 -32.91
N TRP A 523 -19.52 13.91 -32.50
CA TRP A 523 -18.57 14.28 -31.46
C TRP A 523 -17.65 15.45 -31.86
N LEU A 524 -17.23 15.53 -33.14
CA LEU A 524 -16.43 16.66 -33.65
C LEU A 524 -17.29 17.93 -33.75
N ALA A 525 -18.55 17.78 -34.10
CA ALA A 525 -19.53 18.87 -34.10
C ALA A 525 -19.79 19.38 -32.66
N ALA A 526 -19.87 18.48 -31.70
CA ALA A 526 -20.01 18.83 -30.27
C ALA A 526 -18.81 19.63 -29.76
N TRP A 527 -17.59 19.21 -30.07
CA TRP A 527 -16.37 19.95 -29.74
C TRP A 527 -16.28 21.29 -30.45
N GLY A 528 -16.73 21.35 -31.70
CA GLY A 528 -16.87 22.62 -32.45
C GLY A 528 -17.82 23.59 -31.77
N LYS A 529 -18.99 23.14 -31.34
CA LYS A 529 -19.95 23.98 -30.58
C LYS A 529 -19.40 24.45 -29.25
N LEU A 530 -18.74 23.55 -28.50
CA LEU A 530 -18.11 23.87 -27.23
C LEU A 530 -17.00 24.92 -27.39
N SER A 531 -16.13 24.75 -28.38
CA SER A 531 -15.05 25.70 -28.66
C SER A 531 -15.55 27.10 -29.00
N VAL A 532 -16.65 27.21 -29.77
CA VAL A 532 -17.31 28.48 -30.07
C VAL A 532 -17.94 29.08 -28.82
N LEU A 533 -18.62 28.28 -27.98
CA LEU A 533 -19.22 28.74 -26.73
C LEU A 533 -18.18 29.34 -25.79
N VAL A 534 -17.11 28.61 -25.53
CA VAL A 534 -16.00 29.02 -24.62
C VAL A 534 -15.29 30.27 -25.14
N THR A 535 -15.01 30.35 -26.43
CA THR A 535 -14.32 31.53 -27.00
C THR A 535 -15.19 32.74 -27.21
N SER A 536 -16.54 32.57 -27.40
CA SER A 536 -17.47 33.69 -27.54
C SER A 536 -17.72 34.44 -26.23
N ARG A 537 -17.83 33.71 -25.11
CA ARG A 537 -18.06 34.28 -23.76
C ARG A 537 -17.10 33.72 -22.73
N PRO A 538 -15.77 33.99 -22.88
CA PRO A 538 -14.75 33.30 -22.06
C PRO A 538 -14.86 33.65 -20.57
N LEU A 539 -15.19 34.87 -20.21
CA LEU A 539 -15.37 35.27 -18.82
C LEU A 539 -16.49 34.48 -18.12
N LEU A 540 -17.64 34.38 -18.80
CA LEU A 540 -18.80 33.63 -18.26
C LEU A 540 -18.48 32.15 -18.12
N ALA A 541 -17.82 31.56 -19.12
CA ALA A 541 -17.40 30.16 -19.07
C ALA A 541 -16.43 29.90 -17.91
N CYS A 542 -15.42 30.77 -17.71
CA CYS A 542 -14.49 30.64 -16.57
C CYS A 542 -15.21 30.83 -15.22
N CYS A 543 -16.08 31.84 -15.08
CA CYS A 543 -16.81 32.10 -13.84
C CYS A 543 -17.75 30.94 -13.47
N LEU A 544 -18.48 30.37 -14.42
CA LEU A 544 -19.34 29.19 -14.16
C LEU A 544 -18.50 27.96 -13.75
N CYS A 545 -17.39 27.74 -14.43
CA CYS A 545 -16.48 26.66 -14.11
C CYS A 545 -15.88 26.81 -12.69
N LEU A 546 -15.41 28.01 -12.36
CA LEU A 546 -14.89 28.31 -11.04
C LEU A 546 -15.97 28.21 -9.94
N ALA A 547 -17.18 28.68 -10.19
CA ALA A 547 -18.29 28.55 -9.26
C ALA A 547 -18.66 27.08 -9.01
N PHE A 548 -18.68 26.25 -10.06
CA PHE A 548 -18.93 24.81 -9.92
C PHE A 548 -17.85 24.10 -9.11
N MET A 549 -16.59 24.45 -9.34
CA MET A 549 -15.44 23.81 -8.67
C MET A 549 -15.23 24.34 -7.24
N SER A 550 -15.57 25.60 -6.96
CA SER A 550 -15.23 26.25 -5.69
C SER A 550 -15.94 25.64 -4.49
N VAL A 551 -17.21 25.23 -4.62
CA VAL A 551 -17.98 24.67 -3.49
C VAL A 551 -17.34 23.37 -2.96
N PRO A 552 -17.11 22.34 -3.79
CA PRO A 552 -16.40 21.16 -3.33
C PRO A 552 -14.94 21.46 -2.93
N ALA A 553 -14.28 22.41 -3.60
CA ALA A 553 -12.88 22.75 -3.29
C ALA A 553 -12.74 23.37 -1.89
N ILE A 554 -13.68 24.20 -1.47
CA ILE A 554 -13.71 24.74 -0.11
C ILE A 554 -13.87 23.60 0.89
N GLY A 555 -14.80 22.67 0.65
CA GLY A 555 -14.93 21.44 1.45
C GLY A 555 -13.62 20.67 1.53
N GLY A 556 -12.98 20.40 0.37
CA GLY A 556 -11.70 19.69 0.30
C GLY A 556 -10.56 20.39 1.05
N TRP A 557 -10.55 21.73 1.05
CA TRP A 557 -9.58 22.51 1.83
C TRP A 557 -9.76 22.32 3.34
N PHE A 558 -10.99 22.31 3.84
CA PHE A 558 -11.26 22.12 5.27
C PHE A 558 -11.09 20.67 5.74
N TRP A 559 -11.33 19.68 4.86
CA TRP A 559 -11.27 18.27 5.21
C TRP A 559 -9.94 17.59 4.86
N GLN A 560 -8.98 18.32 4.29
CA GLN A 560 -7.69 17.73 3.86
C GLN A 560 -6.92 17.06 5.01
N ASP A 561 -7.05 17.59 6.23
CA ASP A 561 -6.37 17.09 7.42
C ASP A 561 -7.23 16.05 8.20
N GLN A 562 -8.48 15.80 7.77
CA GLN A 562 -9.36 14.79 8.35
C GLN A 562 -9.10 13.43 7.70
N VAL A 563 -7.99 12.81 8.09
CA VAL A 563 -7.56 11.52 7.59
C VAL A 563 -7.54 10.47 8.69
N SER A 564 -7.86 9.22 8.31
CA SER A 564 -7.81 8.08 9.21
C SER A 564 -6.47 7.37 9.09
N TYR A 565 -5.84 7.09 10.23
CA TYR A 565 -4.66 6.24 10.38
C TYR A 565 -5.04 4.87 10.95
N ASP A 566 -6.33 4.56 11.07
CA ASP A 566 -6.81 3.30 11.62
C ASP A 566 -6.61 2.17 10.61
N LEU A 567 -5.54 1.40 10.80
CA LEU A 567 -5.23 0.22 9.98
C LEU A 567 -6.31 -0.87 10.10
N GLY A 568 -7.02 -0.94 11.23
CA GLY A 568 -8.16 -1.84 11.40
C GLY A 568 -9.30 -1.51 10.44
N ASN A 569 -9.53 -0.22 10.16
CA ASN A 569 -10.55 0.25 9.23
C ASN A 569 -10.15 0.13 7.76
N GLU A 570 -8.88 -0.13 7.45
CA GLU A 570 -8.41 -0.34 6.07
C GLU A 570 -9.05 -1.59 5.43
N LEU A 571 -9.34 -2.62 6.23
CA LEU A 571 -10.02 -3.83 5.78
C LEU A 571 -11.56 -3.68 5.80
N GLY A 572 -12.21 -4.39 4.89
CA GLY A 572 -13.66 -4.54 4.91
C GLY A 572 -14.14 -5.20 6.23
N GLU A 573 -15.33 -4.86 6.68
CA GLU A 573 -15.91 -5.40 7.93
C GLU A 573 -16.10 -6.92 7.94
N GLU A 574 -16.28 -7.51 6.78
CA GLU A 574 -16.44 -8.94 6.55
C GLU A 574 -15.10 -9.72 6.55
N SER A 575 -13.95 -9.04 6.73
CA SER A 575 -12.66 -9.73 6.77
C SER A 575 -12.53 -10.62 8.00
N PRO A 576 -11.83 -11.77 7.92
CA PRO A 576 -11.74 -12.73 9.04
C PRO A 576 -11.21 -12.09 10.33
N SER A 577 -10.13 -11.31 10.23
CA SER A 577 -9.54 -10.66 11.41
C SER A 577 -10.47 -9.64 12.07
N ARG A 578 -11.28 -8.89 11.30
CA ARG A 578 -12.26 -7.95 11.86
C ARG A 578 -13.48 -8.66 12.47
N ARG A 579 -13.95 -9.75 11.87
CA ARG A 579 -14.98 -10.57 12.50
C ARG A 579 -14.49 -11.09 13.84
N GLY A 580 -13.25 -11.62 13.88
CA GLY A 580 -12.62 -12.05 15.12
C GLY A 580 -12.50 -10.92 16.14
N GLN A 581 -12.09 -9.72 15.72
CA GLN A 581 -12.00 -8.54 16.57
C GLN A 581 -13.35 -8.16 17.19
N LYS A 582 -14.43 -8.15 16.39
CA LYS A 582 -15.78 -7.88 16.89
C LYS A 582 -16.24 -8.89 17.96
N ILE A 583 -15.87 -10.17 17.79
CA ILE A 583 -16.20 -11.20 18.78
C ILE A 583 -15.34 -10.99 20.04
N ILE A 584 -14.04 -10.77 19.89
CA ILE A 584 -13.13 -10.56 21.03
C ILE A 584 -13.56 -9.33 21.83
N SER A 585 -13.83 -8.20 21.19
CA SER A 585 -14.25 -6.97 21.87
C SER A 585 -15.57 -7.12 22.65
N ARG A 586 -16.45 -8.01 22.18
CA ARG A 586 -17.72 -8.31 22.88
C ARG A 586 -17.53 -9.08 24.18
N TYR A 587 -16.62 -10.06 24.21
CA TYR A 587 -16.42 -10.97 25.36
C TYR A 587 -15.18 -10.63 26.18
N PHE A 588 -14.20 -9.99 25.57
CA PHE A 588 -12.90 -9.64 26.13
C PHE A 588 -12.55 -8.19 25.79
N PRO A 589 -13.30 -7.19 26.27
CA PRO A 589 -13.16 -5.79 25.84
C PRO A 589 -11.75 -5.21 26.04
N ASN A 590 -10.90 -5.91 26.81
CA ASN A 590 -9.54 -5.45 27.15
C ASN A 590 -8.44 -6.35 26.55
N ALA A 591 -8.80 -7.39 25.81
CA ALA A 591 -7.82 -8.31 25.22
C ALA A 591 -7.27 -7.81 23.89
N ASP A 592 -7.97 -6.87 23.25
CA ASP A 592 -7.69 -6.40 21.90
C ASP A 592 -6.72 -5.20 21.87
N SER A 593 -6.45 -4.57 23.04
CA SER A 593 -5.57 -3.41 23.11
C SER A 593 -4.11 -3.84 23.21
N SER A 594 -3.35 -3.60 22.14
CA SER A 594 -1.90 -3.71 22.17
C SER A 594 -1.32 -2.73 23.21
N PRO A 595 -0.55 -3.18 24.21
CA PRO A 595 -0.02 -2.27 25.20
C PRO A 595 0.98 -1.29 24.62
N ILE A 596 1.05 -0.10 25.21
CA ILE A 596 2.14 0.84 25.02
C ILE A 596 3.25 0.40 25.96
N HIS A 597 4.41 0.04 25.43
CA HIS A 597 5.55 -0.37 26.22
C HIS A 597 6.43 0.84 26.53
N PHE A 598 6.55 1.21 27.80
CA PHE A 598 7.52 2.18 28.26
C PHE A 598 8.72 1.45 28.86
N VAL A 599 9.89 1.88 28.48
CA VAL A 599 11.16 1.35 28.98
C VAL A 599 11.91 2.51 29.64
N LEU A 600 12.23 2.38 30.92
CA LEU A 600 12.98 3.36 31.66
C LEU A 600 14.35 2.79 32.03
N VAL A 601 15.40 3.57 31.78
CA VAL A 601 16.79 3.20 32.02
C VAL A 601 17.42 4.19 33.03
N ARG A 602 17.72 3.71 34.23
CA ARG A 602 18.44 4.51 35.26
C ARG A 602 19.94 4.49 34.99
N GLU A 603 20.63 5.54 35.42
CA GLU A 603 22.09 5.57 35.41
C GLU A 603 22.69 4.57 36.42
N THR A 604 22.04 4.41 37.58
CA THR A 604 22.45 3.49 38.64
C THR A 604 21.48 2.34 38.82
N PRO A 605 21.95 1.11 39.09
CA PRO A 605 21.05 -0.02 39.37
C PRO A 605 20.29 0.20 40.69
N PHE A 606 19.15 -0.47 40.84
CA PHE A 606 18.43 -0.48 42.11
C PHE A 606 19.25 -1.21 43.16
N ALA A 607 19.32 -0.64 44.38
CA ALA A 607 20.09 -1.21 45.47
C ALA A 607 19.47 -2.51 46.01
N THR A 608 18.13 -2.58 46.00
CA THR A 608 17.39 -3.76 46.45
C THR A 608 16.20 -4.05 45.50
N PRO A 609 15.76 -5.31 45.39
CA PRO A 609 14.54 -5.65 44.63
C PRO A 609 13.29 -4.94 45.17
N ASP A 610 13.20 -4.70 46.48
CA ASP A 610 12.05 -4.01 47.08
C ASP A 610 12.03 -2.51 46.70
N GLU A 611 13.17 -1.88 46.56
CA GLU A 611 13.30 -0.52 46.02
C GLU A 611 12.74 -0.44 44.62
N CYS A 612 13.09 -1.41 43.75
CA CYS A 612 12.58 -1.49 42.40
C CYS A 612 11.06 -1.65 42.37
N VAL A 613 10.50 -2.56 43.18
CA VAL A 613 9.04 -2.77 43.27
C VAL A 613 8.34 -1.49 43.75
N THR A 614 8.89 -0.80 44.78
CA THR A 614 8.29 0.44 45.31
C THR A 614 8.34 1.57 44.26
N ALA A 615 9.44 1.73 43.55
CA ALA A 615 9.58 2.71 42.47
C ALA A 615 8.63 2.42 41.33
N CYS A 616 8.49 1.14 40.95
CA CYS A 616 7.52 0.71 39.92
C CYS A 616 6.07 0.96 40.35
N GLU A 617 5.75 0.74 41.64
CA GLU A 617 4.41 0.98 42.18
C GLU A 617 4.04 2.48 42.11
N GLN A 618 4.95 3.36 42.57
CA GLN A 618 4.72 4.81 42.52
C GLN A 618 4.51 5.33 41.10
N LEU A 619 5.32 4.89 40.16
CA LEU A 619 5.17 5.30 38.76
C LEU A 619 3.90 4.72 38.14
N SER A 620 3.59 3.43 38.39
CA SER A 620 2.38 2.80 37.90
C SER A 620 1.12 3.56 38.30
N GLN A 621 1.05 4.03 39.58
CA GLN A 621 -0.10 4.82 40.05
C GLN A 621 -0.24 6.15 39.32
N LYS A 622 0.86 6.81 38.95
CA LYS A 622 0.83 8.10 38.20
C LYS A 622 0.48 7.91 36.72
N LEU A 623 0.76 6.72 36.16
CA LEU A 623 0.42 6.37 34.79
C LEU A 623 -1.07 6.00 34.60
N TYR A 624 -1.84 5.83 35.68
CA TYR A 624 -3.31 5.62 35.58
C TYR A 624 -4.03 6.94 35.30
N LEU A 625 -3.91 7.41 34.04
CA LEU A 625 -4.65 8.57 33.53
C LEU A 625 -6.05 8.18 33.02
N PRO A 626 -6.97 9.15 32.84
CA PRO A 626 -8.22 8.91 32.12
C PRO A 626 -7.92 8.32 30.72
N GLY A 627 -8.55 7.20 30.38
CA GLY A 627 -8.26 6.45 29.16
C GLY A 627 -7.27 5.29 29.34
N VAL A 628 -6.65 5.12 30.50
CA VAL A 628 -5.83 3.96 30.81
C VAL A 628 -6.70 2.89 31.48
N HIS A 629 -6.69 1.69 30.90
CA HIS A 629 -7.39 0.53 31.47
C HIS A 629 -6.60 -0.17 32.55
N SER A 630 -5.32 -0.47 32.27
CA SER A 630 -4.42 -1.12 33.22
C SER A 630 -2.95 -0.74 32.96
N VAL A 631 -2.16 -0.74 34.05
CA VAL A 631 -0.71 -0.58 33.97
C VAL A 631 -0.07 -1.82 34.54
N ARG A 632 0.67 -2.56 33.71
CA ARG A 632 1.40 -3.75 34.10
C ARG A 632 2.87 -3.38 34.35
N SER A 633 3.38 -3.80 35.49
CA SER A 633 4.78 -3.56 35.87
C SER A 633 5.26 -4.65 36.85
N LEU A 634 6.50 -4.62 37.27
CA LEU A 634 6.98 -5.52 38.31
C LEU A 634 6.12 -5.45 39.59
N ALA A 635 5.62 -4.25 39.91
CA ALA A 635 4.76 -4.04 41.08
C ALA A 635 3.36 -4.63 40.92
N ASP A 636 2.81 -4.63 39.74
CA ASP A 636 1.51 -5.20 39.36
C ASP A 636 1.56 -5.94 38.02
N PRO A 637 2.01 -7.21 38.00
CA PRO A 637 2.22 -7.94 36.75
C PRO A 637 0.97 -8.17 35.90
N LEU A 638 -0.20 -8.20 36.52
CA LEU A 638 -1.48 -8.41 35.83
C LEU A 638 -2.26 -7.13 35.54
N GLY A 639 -1.84 -5.97 36.11
CA GLY A 639 -2.55 -4.71 36.00
C GLY A 639 -3.93 -4.71 36.69
N ASP A 640 -4.06 -5.48 37.77
CA ASP A 640 -5.33 -5.67 38.51
C ASP A 640 -5.44 -4.73 39.72
N TYR A 641 -4.47 -3.84 39.92
CA TYR A 641 -4.39 -2.95 41.10
C TYR A 641 -4.41 -1.46 40.71
N PRO A 642 -5.54 -0.94 40.28
CA PRO A 642 -5.67 0.48 39.98
C PRO A 642 -5.58 1.34 41.25
N PRO A 643 -5.23 2.64 41.14
CA PRO A 643 -5.22 3.59 42.25
C PRO A 643 -6.55 3.60 43.01
N GLY A 644 -6.49 3.58 44.33
CA GLY A 644 -7.67 3.59 45.21
C GLY A 644 -8.23 2.21 45.54
N ARG A 645 -7.77 1.12 44.93
CA ARG A 645 -8.10 -0.23 45.36
C ARG A 645 -7.25 -0.59 46.60
N GLN A 646 -7.89 -0.71 47.75
CA GLN A 646 -7.25 -1.24 48.96
C GLN A 646 -7.43 -2.77 48.99
N MET A 647 -6.32 -3.51 48.99
CA MET A 647 -6.37 -4.97 49.15
C MET A 647 -6.13 -5.34 50.60
N GLY A 648 -7.02 -6.21 51.13
CA GLY A 648 -6.82 -6.82 52.42
C GLY A 648 -5.62 -7.77 52.43
N LEU A 649 -4.88 -7.82 53.57
CA LEU A 649 -3.70 -8.70 53.71
C LEU A 649 -3.97 -10.20 53.44
N PHE A 650 -5.22 -10.66 53.55
CA PHE A 650 -5.67 -12.04 53.34
C PHE A 650 -6.47 -12.23 52.06
N GLU A 651 -6.52 -11.22 51.21
CA GLU A 651 -7.22 -11.33 49.91
C GLU A 651 -6.40 -12.22 48.95
N LYS A 652 -7.06 -13.11 48.21
CA LYS A 652 -6.40 -14.03 47.29
C LYS A 652 -5.56 -13.27 46.24
N ASP A 653 -6.07 -12.13 45.82
CA ASP A 653 -5.37 -11.29 44.81
C ASP A 653 -4.09 -10.65 45.34
N ALA A 654 -4.05 -10.24 46.61
CA ALA A 654 -2.86 -9.71 47.24
C ALA A 654 -1.74 -10.76 47.37
N TRP A 655 -2.10 -11.98 47.71
CA TRP A 655 -1.14 -13.09 47.80
C TRP A 655 -0.65 -13.50 46.41
N ARG A 656 -1.55 -13.62 45.44
CA ARG A 656 -1.22 -13.92 44.07
C ARG A 656 -0.24 -12.88 43.49
N ARG A 657 -0.48 -11.58 43.73
CA ARG A 657 0.40 -10.49 43.31
C ARG A 657 1.81 -10.66 43.90
N ARG A 658 1.96 -10.94 45.20
CA ARG A 658 3.26 -11.17 45.85
C ARG A 658 3.99 -12.38 45.27
N VAL A 659 3.30 -13.47 45.03
CA VAL A 659 3.89 -14.67 44.39
C VAL A 659 4.38 -14.36 43.01
N LEU A 660 3.57 -13.64 42.21
CA LEU A 660 3.97 -13.21 40.86
C LEU A 660 5.15 -12.24 40.87
N GLN A 661 5.19 -11.25 41.78
CA GLN A 661 6.31 -10.34 41.91
C GLN A 661 7.64 -11.06 42.26
N ALA A 662 7.57 -12.13 43.04
CA ALA A 662 8.73 -12.95 43.40
C ALA A 662 9.11 -13.96 42.30
N HIS A 663 8.22 -14.24 41.34
CA HIS A 663 8.45 -15.25 40.34
C HIS A 663 9.52 -14.81 39.33
N ARG A 664 10.48 -15.69 39.04
CA ARG A 664 11.58 -15.39 38.11
C ARG A 664 11.12 -14.87 36.75
N TYR A 665 10.13 -15.52 36.19
CA TYR A 665 9.58 -15.13 34.87
C TYR A 665 9.05 -13.69 34.85
N THR A 666 8.38 -13.26 35.91
CA THR A 666 7.87 -11.89 36.02
C THR A 666 9.02 -10.88 36.16
N LYS A 667 10.05 -11.22 36.90
CA LYS A 667 11.24 -10.35 37.03
C LYS A 667 11.93 -10.18 35.68
N ASP A 668 12.21 -11.27 35.00
CA ASP A 668 12.88 -11.27 33.70
C ASP A 668 12.03 -10.58 32.60
N TYR A 669 10.69 -10.51 32.79
CA TYR A 669 9.79 -9.78 31.89
C TYR A 669 9.80 -8.27 32.09
N PHE A 670 9.86 -7.80 33.36
CA PHE A 670 9.77 -6.37 33.69
C PHE A 670 11.09 -5.71 34.04
N VAL A 671 12.13 -6.45 34.38
CA VAL A 671 13.46 -5.92 34.74
C VAL A 671 14.51 -6.65 33.92
N ALA A 672 15.38 -5.90 33.26
CA ALA A 672 16.43 -6.47 32.44
C ALA A 672 17.44 -7.27 33.30
N SER A 673 17.71 -8.50 32.87
CA SER A 673 18.63 -9.42 33.55
C SER A 673 20.03 -9.45 32.91
N GLU A 674 20.24 -8.83 31.77
CA GLU A 674 21.48 -8.86 31.00
C GLU A 674 22.27 -7.55 31.05
N THR A 675 23.60 -7.63 30.99
CA THR A 675 24.49 -6.47 30.85
C THR A 675 24.40 -5.87 29.43
N PRO A 676 24.42 -4.52 29.27
CA PRO A 676 24.74 -3.49 30.29
C PRO A 676 23.51 -2.99 31.09
N TYR A 677 22.30 -3.50 30.86
CA TYR A 677 21.06 -2.98 31.41
C TYR A 677 20.59 -3.67 32.69
N ARG A 678 21.33 -4.67 33.16
CA ARG A 678 20.97 -5.49 34.33
C ARG A 678 20.60 -4.64 35.55
N ASP A 679 19.40 -4.87 36.11
CA ASP A 679 18.84 -4.17 37.31
C ASP A 679 18.77 -2.64 37.15
N ARG A 680 18.91 -2.11 35.91
CA ARG A 680 18.86 -0.68 35.60
C ARG A 680 17.69 -0.31 34.68
N MET A 681 17.22 -1.25 33.89
CA MET A 681 16.16 -1.05 32.94
C MET A 681 14.88 -1.76 33.40
N THR A 682 13.78 -1.03 33.39
CA THR A 682 12.47 -1.54 33.78
C THR A 682 11.47 -1.27 32.65
N ARG A 683 10.51 -2.16 32.52
CA ARG A 683 9.43 -2.10 31.54
C ARG A 683 8.09 -1.87 32.23
N PHE A 684 7.25 -1.05 31.60
CA PHE A 684 5.86 -0.79 31.96
C PHE A 684 4.99 -0.99 30.72
N ASP A 685 3.94 -1.78 30.86
CA ASP A 685 2.99 -2.04 29.79
C ASP A 685 1.68 -1.34 30.10
N VAL A 686 1.39 -0.24 29.43
CA VAL A 686 0.15 0.54 29.62
C VAL A 686 -0.87 0.13 28.58
N VAL A 687 -2.00 -0.36 29.05
CA VAL A 687 -3.14 -0.78 28.20
C VAL A 687 -4.15 0.34 28.18
N ALA A 688 -4.42 0.89 26.98
CA ALA A 688 -5.43 1.92 26.77
C ALA A 688 -6.85 1.31 26.73
N THR A 689 -7.86 2.10 27.07
CA THR A 689 -9.28 1.73 26.93
C THR A 689 -9.73 1.84 25.48
N GLU A 690 -9.16 2.80 24.77
CA GLU A 690 -9.50 3.11 23.38
C GLU A 690 -8.74 2.24 22.38
N ASN A 691 -9.23 2.20 21.14
CA ASN A 691 -8.56 1.54 20.04
C ASN A 691 -7.14 2.10 19.86
N PRO A 692 -6.08 1.27 19.82
CA PRO A 692 -4.69 1.71 19.65
C PRO A 692 -4.43 2.59 18.41
N PHE A 693 -5.29 2.51 17.40
CA PHE A 693 -5.19 3.26 16.14
C PHE A 693 -5.92 4.59 16.16
N SER A 694 -6.64 4.91 17.23
CA SER A 694 -7.49 6.10 17.34
C SER A 694 -6.72 7.35 17.75
N LEU A 695 -7.28 8.53 17.44
CA LEU A 695 -6.75 9.81 17.91
C LEU A 695 -6.74 9.94 19.44
N PRO A 696 -7.78 9.54 20.19
CA PRO A 696 -7.74 9.55 21.64
C PRO A 696 -6.59 8.72 22.24
N ALA A 697 -6.20 7.59 21.59
CA ALA A 697 -5.04 6.83 22.04
C ALA A 697 -3.71 7.58 21.81
N ALA A 698 -3.61 8.36 20.73
CA ALA A 698 -2.46 9.23 20.49
C ALA A 698 -2.36 10.38 21.52
N ASP A 699 -3.49 11.00 21.86
CA ASP A 699 -3.55 12.05 22.89
C ASP A 699 -3.20 11.49 24.29
N LEU A 700 -3.65 10.26 24.56
CA LEU A 700 -3.26 9.55 25.77
C LEU A 700 -1.75 9.31 25.84
N LEU A 701 -1.12 8.88 24.73
CA LEU A 701 0.33 8.70 24.65
C LEU A 701 1.06 10.00 24.98
N GLN A 702 0.58 11.14 24.47
CA GLN A 702 1.17 12.43 24.76
C GLN A 702 1.06 12.76 26.26
N SER A 703 -0.11 12.55 26.87
CA SER A 703 -0.31 12.77 28.30
C SER A 703 0.57 11.88 29.17
N LEU A 704 0.75 10.60 28.78
CA LEU A 704 1.66 9.67 29.46
C LEU A 704 3.14 10.12 29.35
N ARG A 705 3.54 10.66 28.20
CA ARG A 705 4.89 11.24 27.99
C ARG A 705 5.13 12.45 28.88
N GLU A 706 4.14 13.30 29.10
CA GLU A 706 4.23 14.44 30.01
C GLU A 706 4.44 14.00 31.45
N VAL A 707 3.71 12.96 31.90
CA VAL A 707 3.93 12.37 33.23
C VAL A 707 5.35 11.84 33.36
N LEU A 708 5.83 11.04 32.40
CA LEU A 708 7.17 10.47 32.42
C LEU A 708 8.26 11.55 32.40
N SER A 709 8.08 12.58 31.55
CA SER A 709 9.04 13.70 31.50
C SER A 709 9.13 14.44 32.83
N THR A 710 8.02 14.61 33.53
CA THR A 710 7.96 15.23 34.85
C THR A 710 8.69 14.37 35.88
N GLU A 711 8.47 13.05 35.90
CA GLU A 711 9.12 12.11 36.80
C GLU A 711 10.64 12.05 36.64
N VAL A 712 11.10 12.08 35.39
CA VAL A 712 12.54 12.05 35.09
C VAL A 712 13.26 13.35 35.47
N LEU A 713 12.52 14.47 35.47
CA LEU A 713 13.06 15.78 35.84
C LEU A 713 12.90 16.12 37.32
N ASP A 714 12.04 15.42 38.08
CA ASP A 714 11.80 15.68 39.50
C ASP A 714 12.90 15.05 40.36
N PRO A 715 13.71 15.85 41.10
CA PRO A 715 14.76 15.35 42.00
C PRO A 715 14.24 14.46 43.12
N SER A 716 12.95 14.54 43.46
CA SER A 716 12.33 13.71 44.50
C SER A 716 11.86 12.33 43.98
N SER A 717 11.82 12.15 42.67
CA SER A 717 11.40 10.90 42.05
C SER A 717 12.50 9.84 42.07
N PRO A 718 12.18 8.56 42.31
CA PRO A 718 13.13 7.45 42.14
C PRO A 718 13.67 7.34 40.70
N TRP A 719 13.01 7.99 39.75
CA TRP A 719 13.34 7.98 38.33
C TRP A 719 14.11 9.21 37.84
N PHE A 720 14.56 10.07 38.77
CA PHE A 720 15.34 11.27 38.44
C PHE A 720 16.58 10.93 37.61
N GLY A 721 16.73 11.62 36.46
CA GLY A 721 17.83 11.41 35.51
C GLY A 721 17.72 10.12 34.69
N ALA A 722 16.64 9.35 34.81
CA ALA A 722 16.43 8.18 33.97
C ALA A 722 16.11 8.60 32.53
N ASN A 723 16.58 7.82 31.56
CA ASN A 723 16.14 7.92 30.18
C ASN A 723 14.91 7.05 29.99
N TYR A 724 13.89 7.56 29.30
CA TYR A 724 12.72 6.77 28.93
C TYR A 724 12.56 6.67 27.43
N SER A 725 12.07 5.53 26.98
CA SER A 725 11.70 5.25 25.59
C SER A 725 10.36 4.53 25.60
N TYR A 726 9.68 4.54 24.45
CA TYR A 726 8.40 3.89 24.32
C TYR A 726 8.27 3.23 22.95
N THR A 727 7.52 2.12 22.90
CA THR A 727 7.25 1.37 21.68
C THR A 727 5.88 0.69 21.76
N GLY A 728 5.42 0.15 20.67
CA GLY A 728 4.13 -0.51 20.55
C GLY A 728 3.31 0.04 19.36
N THR A 729 2.07 -0.43 19.24
CA THR A 729 1.21 -0.07 18.09
C THR A 729 0.87 1.42 18.08
N THR A 730 0.38 1.98 19.18
CA THR A 730 0.00 3.40 19.27
C THR A 730 1.20 4.33 19.04
N PRO A 731 2.36 4.14 19.69
CA PRO A 731 3.56 4.92 19.38
C PRO A 731 3.99 4.85 17.91
N GLY A 732 3.94 3.66 17.31
CA GLY A 732 4.26 3.49 15.90
C GLY A 732 3.32 4.26 14.96
N ILE A 733 2.04 4.33 15.30
CA ILE A 733 1.05 5.11 14.53
C ILE A 733 1.26 6.61 14.69
N VAL A 734 1.60 7.08 15.89
CA VAL A 734 1.92 8.49 16.13
C VAL A 734 3.15 8.89 15.31
N ASP A 735 4.21 8.09 15.35
CA ASP A 735 5.41 8.33 14.56
C ASP A 735 5.13 8.30 13.05
N LEU A 736 4.32 7.34 12.58
CA LEU A 736 3.88 7.27 11.18
C LEU A 736 3.12 8.54 10.77
N ARG A 737 2.24 9.02 11.62
CA ARG A 737 1.49 10.26 11.39
C ARG A 737 2.43 11.46 11.31
N ASP A 738 3.36 11.59 12.26
CA ASP A 738 4.29 12.71 12.32
C ASP A 738 5.20 12.76 11.07
N VAL A 739 5.74 11.60 10.65
CA VAL A 739 6.56 11.50 9.44
C VAL A 739 5.76 11.83 8.20
N THR A 740 4.57 11.26 8.06
CA THR A 740 3.76 11.46 6.86
C THR A 740 3.22 12.88 6.76
N GLN A 741 2.87 13.53 7.86
CA GLN A 741 2.50 14.95 7.87
C GLN A 741 3.67 15.87 7.53
N SER A 742 4.87 15.57 8.06
CA SER A 742 6.09 16.30 7.70
C SER A 742 6.40 16.16 6.21
N ASP A 743 6.30 14.96 5.67
CA ASP A 743 6.49 14.69 4.25
C ASP A 743 5.43 15.39 3.40
N GLU A 744 4.16 15.35 3.81
CA GLU A 744 3.08 16.03 3.11
C GLU A 744 3.33 17.54 3.05
N ALA A 745 3.69 18.17 4.17
CA ALA A 745 4.02 19.59 4.22
C ALA A 745 5.18 19.95 3.28
N ARG A 746 6.21 19.12 3.19
CA ARG A 746 7.37 19.30 2.30
C ARG A 746 7.00 19.10 0.83
N ILE A 747 6.31 18.02 0.51
CA ILE A 747 5.93 17.62 -0.85
C ILE A 747 4.87 18.56 -1.43
N ARG A 748 3.98 19.10 -0.58
CA ARG A 748 2.94 20.08 -0.96
C ARG A 748 3.53 21.34 -1.65
N TRP A 749 4.77 21.71 -1.34
CA TRP A 749 5.47 22.81 -2.01
C TRP A 749 6.43 22.33 -3.09
N LEU A 750 7.16 21.25 -2.84
CA LEU A 750 8.24 20.79 -3.71
C LEU A 750 7.71 20.33 -5.07
N VAL A 751 6.63 19.54 -5.10
CA VAL A 751 6.08 19.02 -6.36
C VAL A 751 5.49 20.11 -7.25
N PRO A 752 4.63 21.03 -6.78
CA PRO A 752 4.13 22.12 -7.62
C PRO A 752 5.24 23.03 -8.14
N ILE A 753 6.22 23.37 -7.32
CA ILE A 753 7.35 24.20 -7.75
C ILE A 753 8.17 23.48 -8.83
N GLY A 754 8.48 22.21 -8.62
CA GLY A 754 9.25 21.43 -9.60
C GLY A 754 8.51 21.29 -10.93
N VAL A 755 7.22 20.95 -10.89
CA VAL A 755 6.39 20.87 -12.10
C VAL A 755 6.25 22.23 -12.79
N TYR A 756 6.07 23.32 -12.01
CA TYR A 756 6.03 24.67 -12.57
C TYR A 756 7.31 25.04 -13.30
N VAL A 757 8.47 24.72 -12.73
CA VAL A 757 9.78 24.95 -13.37
C VAL A 757 9.87 24.18 -14.69
N VAL A 758 9.46 22.90 -14.73
CA VAL A 758 9.44 22.11 -15.98
C VAL A 758 8.51 22.73 -17.01
N LEU A 759 7.32 23.16 -16.60
CA LEU A 759 6.36 23.85 -17.48
C LEU A 759 6.95 25.16 -18.04
N LEU A 760 7.66 25.91 -17.20
CA LEU A 760 8.30 27.15 -17.61
C LEU A 760 9.36 26.91 -18.70
N PHE A 761 10.19 25.88 -18.55
CA PHE A 761 11.18 25.50 -19.58
C PHE A 761 10.51 25.01 -20.88
N THR A 762 9.36 24.35 -20.77
CA THR A 762 8.66 23.74 -21.92
C THR A 762 7.79 24.74 -22.68
N ILE A 763 6.99 25.54 -21.97
CA ILE A 763 5.99 26.46 -22.56
C ILE A 763 6.57 27.86 -22.74
N GLY A 764 7.50 28.29 -21.87
CA GLY A 764 8.16 29.60 -21.93
C GLY A 764 7.27 30.81 -21.62
N ARG A 765 6.04 30.58 -21.06
CA ARG A 765 5.07 31.64 -20.72
C ARG A 765 4.67 31.55 -19.24
N PRO A 766 5.32 32.34 -18.36
CA PRO A 766 5.19 32.15 -16.91
C PRO A 766 3.76 32.33 -16.38
N LEU A 767 3.01 33.30 -16.91
CA LEU A 767 1.63 33.55 -16.49
C LEU A 767 0.72 32.36 -16.85
N LEU A 768 0.88 31.79 -18.04
CA LEU A 768 0.10 30.62 -18.45
C LEU A 768 0.46 29.40 -17.59
N CYS A 769 1.75 29.18 -17.33
CA CYS A 769 2.18 28.08 -16.44
C CYS A 769 1.61 28.24 -15.03
N ALA A 770 1.57 29.45 -14.49
CA ALA A 770 0.93 29.73 -13.20
C ALA A 770 -0.58 29.43 -13.23
N CYS A 771 -1.29 29.86 -14.28
CA CYS A 771 -2.71 29.54 -14.44
C CYS A 771 -2.96 28.01 -14.53
N LEU A 772 -2.10 27.27 -15.21
CA LEU A 772 -2.19 25.81 -15.28
C LEU A 772 -1.99 25.18 -13.90
N MET A 773 -1.03 25.64 -13.12
CA MET A 773 -0.80 25.15 -11.76
C MET A 773 -1.99 25.44 -10.83
N VAL A 774 -2.52 26.67 -10.87
CA VAL A 774 -3.70 27.03 -10.07
C VAL A 774 -4.92 26.19 -10.46
N ALA A 775 -5.12 25.92 -11.75
CA ALA A 775 -6.23 25.09 -12.23
C ALA A 775 -6.15 23.65 -11.73
N VAL A 776 -4.95 23.04 -11.71
CA VAL A 776 -4.77 21.67 -11.18
C VAL A 776 -4.89 21.64 -9.65
N MET A 777 -4.39 22.66 -8.96
CA MET A 777 -4.61 22.79 -7.51
C MET A 777 -6.11 22.88 -7.17
N LEU A 778 -6.85 23.67 -7.92
CA LEU A 778 -8.30 23.75 -7.76
C LEU A 778 -8.98 22.42 -8.05
N SER A 779 -8.52 21.69 -9.09
CA SER A 779 -9.01 20.35 -9.42
C SER A 779 -8.74 19.35 -8.28
N TYR A 780 -7.56 19.39 -7.66
CA TYR A 780 -7.23 18.57 -6.50
C TYR A 780 -8.19 18.78 -5.33
N PHE A 781 -8.36 20.05 -4.89
CA PHE A 781 -9.27 20.34 -3.77
C PHE A 781 -10.73 20.00 -4.09
N THR A 782 -11.16 20.26 -5.33
CA THR A 782 -12.50 19.87 -5.80
C THR A 782 -12.70 18.36 -5.72
N THR A 783 -11.72 17.61 -6.19
CA THR A 783 -11.74 16.13 -6.16
C THR A 783 -11.78 15.62 -4.74
N LEU A 784 -10.91 16.15 -3.88
CA LEU A 784 -10.84 15.75 -2.48
C LEU A 784 -12.18 16.00 -1.76
N GLY A 785 -12.80 17.18 -1.98
CA GLY A 785 -14.09 17.50 -1.38
C GLY A 785 -15.23 16.61 -1.87
N ILE A 786 -15.28 16.29 -3.17
CA ILE A 786 -16.29 15.37 -3.72
C ILE A 786 -16.06 13.96 -3.17
N THR A 787 -14.82 13.49 -3.15
CA THR A 787 -14.48 12.16 -2.65
C THR A 787 -14.83 12.02 -1.17
N HIS A 788 -14.44 12.98 -0.35
CA HIS A 788 -14.76 12.98 1.08
C HIS A 788 -16.29 12.94 1.33
N THR A 789 -17.05 13.79 0.67
CA THR A 789 -18.54 13.80 0.83
C THR A 789 -19.17 12.52 0.33
N MET A 790 -18.66 11.95 -0.76
CA MET A 790 -19.16 10.69 -1.32
C MET A 790 -18.94 9.52 -0.36
N PHE A 791 -17.73 9.37 0.19
CA PHE A 791 -17.43 8.27 1.13
C PHE A 791 -18.06 8.49 2.49
N ALA A 792 -18.22 9.75 2.97
CA ALA A 792 -19.00 10.06 4.15
C ALA A 792 -20.47 9.63 4.00
N TRP A 793 -21.02 9.74 2.80
CA TRP A 793 -22.37 9.24 2.51
C TRP A 793 -22.44 7.71 2.39
N ILE A 794 -21.41 7.06 1.78
CA ILE A 794 -21.39 5.59 1.57
C ILE A 794 -21.19 4.85 2.90
N TYR A 795 -20.30 5.33 3.77
CA TYR A 795 -19.97 4.68 5.05
C TYR A 795 -20.87 5.13 6.22
N GLU A 796 -21.81 6.07 5.97
CA GLU A 796 -22.74 6.62 6.96
C GLU A 796 -22.07 7.01 8.29
N GLY A 797 -22.49 6.42 9.43
CA GLY A 797 -21.95 6.79 10.75
C GLY A 797 -20.53 6.30 11.08
N ASP A 798 -19.97 5.41 10.27
CA ASP A 798 -18.65 4.82 10.52
C ASP A 798 -17.49 5.55 9.81
N PHE A 799 -17.77 6.66 9.13
CA PHE A 799 -16.77 7.43 8.42
C PHE A 799 -15.92 8.27 9.36
N GLN A 800 -14.64 7.90 9.52
CA GLN A 800 -13.64 8.62 10.32
C GLN A 800 -12.69 9.50 9.50
N GLY A 801 -13.00 9.74 8.24
CA GLY A 801 -12.12 10.40 7.28
C GLY A 801 -11.59 9.42 6.23
N LEU A 802 -11.01 9.96 5.16
CA LEU A 802 -10.34 9.15 4.13
C LEU A 802 -9.05 8.54 4.68
N ASP A 803 -8.62 7.41 4.13
CA ASP A 803 -7.29 6.85 4.45
C ASP A 803 -6.20 7.89 4.15
N TRP A 804 -5.22 8.04 5.04
CA TRP A 804 -4.14 9.04 4.95
C TRP A 804 -3.32 8.98 3.66
N LYS A 805 -3.27 7.82 3.01
CA LYS A 805 -2.59 7.63 1.72
C LYS A 805 -3.32 8.32 0.57
N VAL A 806 -4.65 8.47 0.69
CA VAL A 806 -5.50 8.98 -0.40
C VAL A 806 -5.20 10.43 -0.74
N PRO A 807 -5.25 11.41 0.20
CA PRO A 807 -4.93 12.79 -0.12
C PRO A 807 -3.51 12.96 -0.67
N PHE A 808 -2.54 12.26 -0.09
CA PHE A 808 -1.13 12.34 -0.49
C PHE A 808 -0.91 11.86 -1.92
N PHE A 809 -1.33 10.64 -2.27
CA PHE A 809 -1.13 10.11 -3.63
C PHE A 809 -2.02 10.82 -4.64
N LEU A 810 -3.25 11.19 -4.28
CA LEU A 810 -4.12 12.01 -5.12
C LEU A 810 -3.44 13.32 -5.50
N PHE A 811 -2.84 14.02 -4.52
CA PHE A 811 -2.11 15.28 -4.74
C PHE A 811 -0.97 15.10 -5.74
N VAL A 812 -0.08 14.17 -5.47
CA VAL A 812 1.13 14.00 -6.28
C VAL A 812 0.78 13.52 -7.69
N ILE A 813 -0.11 12.52 -7.81
CA ILE A 813 -0.46 11.94 -9.12
C ILE A 813 -1.26 12.96 -9.94
N LEU A 814 -2.22 13.65 -9.36
CA LEU A 814 -3.05 14.60 -10.10
C LEU A 814 -2.23 15.80 -10.60
N ILE A 815 -1.29 16.30 -9.79
CA ILE A 815 -0.40 17.38 -10.23
C ILE A 815 0.58 16.91 -11.29
N ALA A 816 1.21 15.75 -11.11
CA ALA A 816 2.19 15.25 -12.04
C ALA A 816 1.55 14.87 -13.40
N VAL A 817 0.49 14.05 -13.36
CA VAL A 817 -0.17 13.50 -14.55
C VAL A 817 -1.16 14.49 -15.18
N GLY A 818 -1.82 15.31 -14.34
CA GLY A 818 -2.78 16.33 -14.82
C GLY A 818 -2.19 17.36 -15.77
N GLN A 819 -0.88 17.61 -15.70
CA GLN A 819 -0.23 18.60 -16.62
C GLN A 819 0.06 18.03 -18.01
N ASP A 820 0.14 16.73 -18.19
CA ASP A 820 0.52 16.09 -19.46
C ASP A 820 -0.32 16.57 -20.64
N TYR A 821 -1.62 16.55 -20.47
CA TYR A 821 -2.53 16.97 -21.53
C TYR A 821 -2.66 18.49 -21.65
N ASN A 822 -2.42 19.23 -20.57
CA ASN A 822 -2.42 20.69 -20.60
C ASN A 822 -1.29 21.21 -21.50
N VAL A 823 -0.12 20.59 -21.39
CA VAL A 823 1.04 20.88 -22.24
C VAL A 823 0.71 20.57 -23.70
N TYR A 824 0.10 19.40 -23.97
CA TYR A 824 -0.26 19.01 -25.34
C TYR A 824 -1.30 19.95 -25.96
N LEU A 825 -2.35 20.31 -25.22
CA LEU A 825 -3.35 21.27 -25.68
C LEU A 825 -2.72 22.65 -25.95
N ALA A 826 -1.91 23.15 -25.03
CA ALA A 826 -1.27 24.46 -25.17
C ALA A 826 -0.32 24.52 -26.39
N THR A 827 0.50 23.49 -26.59
CA THR A 827 1.41 23.42 -27.76
C THR A 827 0.63 23.38 -29.06
N ARG A 828 -0.46 22.60 -29.13
CA ARG A 828 -1.30 22.54 -30.32
C ARG A 828 -2.04 23.86 -30.60
N VAL A 829 -2.55 24.51 -29.58
CA VAL A 829 -3.17 25.84 -29.71
C VAL A 829 -2.16 26.85 -30.24
N PHE A 830 -0.90 26.83 -29.77
CA PHE A 830 0.14 27.74 -30.26
C PHE A 830 0.50 27.47 -31.72
N GLU A 831 0.55 26.22 -32.17
CA GLU A 831 0.73 25.86 -33.59
C GLU A 831 -0.37 26.47 -34.47
N GLU A 832 -1.64 26.29 -34.07
CA GLU A 832 -2.79 26.82 -34.79
C GLU A 832 -2.88 28.36 -34.74
N GLN A 833 -2.47 28.97 -33.61
CA GLN A 833 -2.43 30.43 -33.49
C GLN A 833 -1.43 31.09 -34.46
N GLN A 834 -0.30 30.43 -34.75
CA GLN A 834 0.67 30.92 -35.71
C GLN A 834 0.12 30.98 -37.14
N GLN A 835 -0.82 30.11 -37.48
CA GLN A 835 -1.40 30.00 -38.83
C GLN A 835 -2.70 30.80 -39.01
N TYR A 836 -3.57 30.81 -37.97
CA TYR A 836 -4.95 31.30 -38.08
C TYR A 836 -5.29 32.48 -37.15
N GLY A 837 -4.30 33.01 -36.41
CA GLY A 837 -4.52 34.08 -35.43
C GLY A 837 -4.99 33.59 -34.05
N HIS A 838 -5.09 34.52 -33.11
CA HIS A 838 -5.18 34.17 -31.70
C HIS A 838 -6.45 33.41 -31.32
N LEU A 839 -7.66 33.94 -31.63
CA LEU A 839 -8.93 33.31 -31.23
C LEU A 839 -9.29 32.09 -32.07
N GLU A 840 -9.07 32.16 -33.40
CA GLU A 840 -9.40 31.04 -34.29
C GLU A 840 -8.44 29.89 -34.06
N GLY A 841 -7.16 30.15 -33.71
CA GLY A 841 -6.21 29.12 -33.33
C GLY A 841 -6.65 28.36 -32.08
N ILE A 842 -7.24 29.01 -31.07
CA ILE A 842 -7.81 28.35 -29.87
C ILE A 842 -8.99 27.44 -30.27
N ARG A 843 -9.91 27.92 -31.11
CA ARG A 843 -11.06 27.14 -31.58
C ARG A 843 -10.65 25.88 -32.30
N ARG A 844 -9.73 26.00 -33.27
CA ARG A 844 -9.21 24.87 -34.05
C ARG A 844 -8.39 23.91 -33.20
N GLY A 845 -7.52 24.42 -32.34
CA GLY A 845 -6.74 23.61 -31.42
C GLY A 845 -7.65 22.75 -30.55
N LEU A 846 -8.69 23.34 -29.93
CA LEU A 846 -9.64 22.60 -29.08
C LEU A 846 -10.50 21.61 -29.90
N MET A 847 -10.95 21.97 -31.10
CA MET A 847 -11.74 21.08 -31.94
C MET A 847 -10.94 19.85 -32.40
N LEU A 848 -9.65 20.03 -32.76
CA LEU A 848 -8.81 18.95 -33.26
C LEU A 848 -8.31 18.01 -32.16
N THR A 849 -8.06 18.55 -30.96
CA THR A 849 -7.49 17.78 -29.83
C THR A 849 -8.54 17.26 -28.86
N GLY A 850 -9.72 17.87 -28.79
CA GLY A 850 -10.74 17.55 -27.80
C GLY A 850 -11.14 16.07 -27.78
N GLY A 851 -11.36 15.47 -28.97
CA GLY A 851 -11.73 14.05 -29.06
C GLY A 851 -10.61 13.11 -28.61
N ILE A 852 -9.36 13.46 -28.87
CA ILE A 852 -8.20 12.67 -28.46
C ILE A 852 -8.05 12.75 -26.94
N ILE A 853 -8.08 13.96 -26.39
CA ILE A 853 -7.97 14.21 -24.95
C ILE A 853 -9.05 13.47 -24.16
N THR A 854 -10.30 13.50 -24.69
CA THR A 854 -11.42 12.78 -24.05
C THR A 854 -11.21 11.27 -24.03
N SER A 855 -10.73 10.71 -25.15
CA SER A 855 -10.47 9.25 -25.22
C SER A 855 -9.32 8.84 -24.31
N CYS A 856 -8.26 9.63 -24.25
CA CYS A 856 -7.14 9.44 -23.32
C CYS A 856 -7.60 9.56 -21.86
N GLY A 857 -8.35 10.61 -21.52
CA GLY A 857 -8.91 10.77 -20.19
C GLY A 857 -9.85 9.63 -19.77
N ALA A 858 -10.63 9.09 -20.73
CA ALA A 858 -11.48 7.92 -20.46
C ALA A 858 -10.65 6.65 -20.19
N VAL A 859 -9.55 6.41 -20.94
CA VAL A 859 -8.64 5.29 -20.67
C VAL A 859 -8.01 5.44 -19.28
N MET A 860 -7.52 6.63 -18.95
CA MET A 860 -6.88 6.88 -17.67
C MET A 860 -7.87 6.76 -16.50
N ALA A 861 -9.08 7.31 -16.63
CA ALA A 861 -10.15 7.13 -15.64
C ALA A 861 -10.51 5.64 -15.49
N GLY A 862 -10.54 4.88 -16.62
CA GLY A 862 -10.75 3.43 -16.59
C GLY A 862 -9.65 2.66 -15.87
N THR A 863 -8.39 3.07 -16.00
CA THR A 863 -7.28 2.43 -15.27
C THR A 863 -7.35 2.72 -13.78
N PHE A 864 -7.72 3.93 -13.38
CA PHE A 864 -7.85 4.28 -11.97
C PHE A 864 -9.06 3.62 -11.31
N ILE A 865 -10.23 3.59 -11.98
CA ILE A 865 -11.41 2.91 -11.42
C ILE A 865 -11.20 1.41 -11.27
N ALA A 866 -10.30 0.80 -12.06
CA ALA A 866 -9.94 -0.60 -11.90
C ALA A 866 -9.32 -0.91 -10.51
N MET A 867 -8.72 0.07 -9.82
CA MET A 867 -8.26 -0.08 -8.44
C MET A 867 -9.42 -0.31 -7.47
N SER A 868 -10.62 0.19 -7.83
CA SER A 868 -11.84 0.06 -7.04
C SER A 868 -12.70 -1.14 -7.48
N ALA A 869 -12.16 -2.06 -8.26
CA ALA A 869 -12.91 -3.17 -8.85
C ALA A 869 -13.29 -4.27 -7.83
N GLY A 870 -12.61 -4.34 -6.68
CA GLY A 870 -12.83 -5.35 -5.65
C GLY A 870 -14.31 -5.56 -5.31
N PRO A 871 -15.06 -4.55 -4.85
CA PRO A 871 -16.47 -4.71 -4.49
C PRO A 871 -17.34 -5.25 -5.63
N VAL A 872 -17.10 -4.80 -6.86
CA VAL A 872 -17.85 -5.25 -8.05
C VAL A 872 -17.56 -6.72 -8.36
N LEU A 873 -16.30 -7.13 -8.26
CA LEU A 873 -15.90 -8.53 -8.49
C LEU A 873 -16.44 -9.46 -7.42
N HIS A 874 -16.48 -9.03 -6.16
CA HIS A 874 -17.10 -9.78 -5.06
C HIS A 874 -18.61 -9.94 -5.32
N TRP A 875 -19.29 -8.87 -5.68
CA TRP A 875 -20.73 -8.93 -6.04
C TRP A 875 -21.01 -9.86 -7.23
N LEU A 876 -20.17 -9.85 -8.29
CA LEU A 876 -20.28 -10.77 -9.42
C LEU A 876 -20.03 -12.23 -9.00
N ALA A 877 -19.08 -12.47 -8.10
CA ALA A 877 -18.81 -13.80 -7.57
C ALA A 877 -19.99 -14.35 -6.77
N ASP A 878 -20.65 -13.51 -5.98
CA ASP A 878 -21.85 -13.89 -5.20
C ASP A 878 -23.04 -14.24 -6.13
N LEU A 879 -23.10 -13.62 -7.31
CA LEU A 879 -24.06 -13.97 -8.39
C LEU A 879 -23.67 -15.22 -9.19
N GLY A 880 -22.52 -15.85 -8.90
CA GLY A 880 -22.03 -17.02 -9.63
C GLY A 880 -21.53 -16.71 -11.05
N ILE A 881 -21.24 -15.43 -11.35
CA ILE A 881 -20.80 -14.97 -12.68
C ILE A 881 -19.26 -14.97 -12.74
N GLY A 882 -18.67 -16.02 -13.29
CA GLY A 882 -17.33 -16.01 -13.90
C GLY A 882 -16.11 -15.96 -12.94
N TRP A 883 -16.26 -15.66 -11.65
CA TRP A 883 -15.16 -15.54 -10.71
C TRP A 883 -15.46 -16.28 -9.41
N SER A 884 -14.68 -17.32 -9.08
CA SER A 884 -14.77 -17.96 -7.79
C SER A 884 -13.79 -17.30 -6.80
N ILE A 885 -14.34 -16.66 -5.76
CA ILE A 885 -13.56 -16.16 -4.63
C ILE A 885 -13.59 -17.23 -3.55
N SER A 886 -12.40 -17.58 -3.04
CA SER A 886 -12.30 -18.52 -1.92
C SER A 886 -13.12 -18.01 -0.72
N PRO A 887 -13.81 -18.86 0.03
CA PRO A 887 -14.50 -18.44 1.27
C PRO A 887 -13.59 -17.70 2.25
N ALA A 888 -12.30 -18.06 2.30
CA ALA A 888 -11.29 -17.39 3.13
C ALA A 888 -10.91 -15.98 2.62
N ASP A 889 -11.16 -15.68 1.35
CA ASP A 889 -10.85 -14.39 0.74
C ASP A 889 -12.07 -13.46 0.65
N ARG A 890 -13.24 -13.92 1.11
CA ARG A 890 -14.45 -13.09 1.15
C ARG A 890 -14.27 -11.94 2.14
N GLY A 891 -14.64 -10.74 1.71
CA GLY A 891 -14.52 -9.54 2.52
C GLY A 891 -13.11 -8.94 2.59
N LEU A 892 -12.09 -9.57 1.97
CA LEU A 892 -10.74 -9.01 1.88
C LEU A 892 -10.69 -7.88 0.83
N LEU A 893 -11.07 -6.70 1.26
CA LEU A 893 -11.08 -5.47 0.45
C LEU A 893 -10.22 -4.42 1.14
N LEU A 894 -9.38 -3.72 0.38
CA LEU A 894 -8.64 -2.55 0.85
C LEU A 894 -9.43 -1.27 0.57
N LYS A 895 -9.95 -0.65 1.61
CA LYS A 895 -10.70 0.63 1.50
C LYS A 895 -9.83 1.73 0.90
N SER A 896 -8.56 1.84 1.29
CA SER A 896 -7.63 2.84 0.76
C SER A 896 -7.47 2.76 -0.75
N MET A 897 -7.43 1.54 -1.33
CA MET A 897 -7.34 1.36 -2.79
C MET A 897 -8.63 1.73 -3.51
N ILE A 898 -9.78 1.43 -2.90
CA ILE A 898 -11.09 1.80 -3.44
C ILE A 898 -11.24 3.32 -3.43
N GLU A 899 -10.95 3.96 -2.30
CA GLU A 899 -11.04 5.41 -2.13
C GLU A 899 -10.10 6.14 -3.10
N LEU A 900 -8.84 5.69 -3.19
CA LEU A 900 -7.86 6.30 -4.09
C LEU A 900 -8.23 6.11 -5.57
N GLY A 901 -8.67 4.92 -5.96
CA GLY A 901 -9.09 4.63 -7.33
C GLY A 901 -10.27 5.52 -7.77
N VAL A 902 -11.27 5.66 -6.92
CA VAL A 902 -12.41 6.55 -7.15
C VAL A 902 -11.97 8.01 -7.17
N ALA A 903 -11.16 8.45 -6.20
CA ALA A 903 -10.65 9.82 -6.14
C ALA A 903 -9.89 10.21 -7.41
N LEU A 904 -8.93 9.38 -7.85
CA LEU A 904 -8.17 9.61 -9.07
C LEU A 904 -9.06 9.62 -10.31
N THR A 905 -10.06 8.75 -10.36
CA THR A 905 -11.05 8.73 -11.46
C THR A 905 -11.83 10.03 -11.52
N ILE A 906 -12.37 10.50 -10.40
CA ILE A 906 -13.08 11.78 -10.31
C ILE A 906 -12.16 12.93 -10.72
N GLY A 907 -10.92 12.93 -10.22
CA GLY A 907 -9.92 13.97 -10.53
C GLY A 907 -9.60 14.05 -12.02
N ILE A 908 -9.35 12.91 -12.67
CA ILE A 908 -9.08 12.88 -14.12
C ILE A 908 -10.31 13.29 -14.95
N VAL A 909 -11.50 12.90 -14.53
CA VAL A 909 -12.75 13.31 -15.22
C VAL A 909 -12.94 14.82 -15.10
N ILE A 910 -12.78 15.40 -13.92
CA ILE A 910 -12.88 16.86 -13.70
C ILE A 910 -11.82 17.58 -14.53
N ASP A 911 -10.57 17.13 -14.46
CA ASP A 911 -9.48 17.75 -15.19
C ASP A 911 -9.70 17.70 -16.71
N THR A 912 -10.13 16.55 -17.23
CA THR A 912 -10.37 16.37 -18.67
C THR A 912 -11.62 17.10 -19.18
N MET A 913 -12.75 17.01 -18.44
CA MET A 913 -14.03 17.51 -18.92
C MET A 913 -14.31 18.97 -18.56
N VAL A 914 -13.73 19.46 -17.45
CA VAL A 914 -14.00 20.80 -16.95
C VAL A 914 -12.78 21.71 -17.13
N VAL A 915 -11.63 21.33 -16.61
CA VAL A 915 -10.44 22.20 -16.61
C VAL A 915 -9.94 22.42 -18.04
N ARG A 916 -9.68 21.33 -18.76
CA ARG A 916 -9.08 21.39 -20.13
C ARG A 916 -10.06 21.80 -21.20
N SER A 917 -11.31 21.43 -21.05
CA SER A 917 -12.32 21.69 -22.06
C SER A 917 -12.90 23.11 -21.98
N ILE A 918 -12.93 23.70 -20.78
CA ILE A 918 -13.61 24.97 -20.53
C ILE A 918 -12.65 26.00 -19.89
N LEU A 919 -12.06 25.68 -18.72
CA LEU A 919 -11.31 26.65 -17.94
C LEU A 919 -10.05 27.15 -18.67
N LEU A 920 -9.23 26.22 -19.15
CA LEU A 920 -7.97 26.55 -19.83
C LEU A 920 -8.18 27.27 -21.15
N PRO A 921 -9.02 26.80 -22.10
CA PRO A 921 -9.27 27.54 -23.34
C PRO A 921 -9.94 28.90 -23.10
N GLY A 922 -10.80 29.00 -22.06
CA GLY A 922 -11.40 30.25 -21.61
C GLY A 922 -10.37 31.26 -21.13
N ALA A 923 -9.42 30.82 -20.28
CA ALA A 923 -8.31 31.65 -19.81
C ALA A 923 -7.38 32.09 -20.96
N MET A 924 -7.09 31.20 -21.91
CA MET A 924 -6.31 31.55 -23.10
C MET A 924 -7.06 32.53 -24.01
N ALA A 925 -8.39 32.40 -24.15
CA ALA A 925 -9.19 33.35 -24.92
C ALA A 925 -9.27 34.74 -24.27
N LEU A 926 -9.33 34.80 -22.93
CA LEU A 926 -9.26 36.05 -22.17
C LEU A 926 -7.93 36.77 -22.39
N SER A 927 -6.83 36.02 -22.29
CA SER A 927 -5.49 36.57 -22.55
C SER A 927 -5.31 37.07 -23.99
N ALA A 928 -5.83 36.33 -24.99
CA ALA A 928 -5.81 36.70 -26.38
C ALA A 928 -6.59 38.00 -26.61
N ARG A 929 -7.80 38.16 -26.09
CA ARG A 929 -8.60 39.39 -26.20
C ARG A 929 -7.92 40.59 -25.52
N TRP A 930 -7.25 40.36 -24.38
CA TRP A 930 -6.51 41.42 -23.70
C TRP A 930 -5.32 41.91 -24.54
N ILE A 931 -4.60 41.01 -25.20
CA ILE A 931 -3.49 41.35 -26.11
C ILE A 931 -4.03 42.11 -27.33
N GLU A 932 -5.09 41.67 -27.99
CA GLU A 932 -5.73 42.32 -29.12
C GLU A 932 -6.21 43.74 -28.75
N LYS A 933 -6.82 43.93 -27.61
CA LYS A 933 -7.27 45.24 -27.12
C LYS A 933 -6.07 46.16 -26.85
N LYS A 934 -4.95 45.64 -26.33
CA LYS A 934 -3.75 46.43 -26.07
C LYS A 934 -3.06 46.85 -27.36
N SER A 935 -3.06 45.99 -28.38
CA SER A 935 -2.49 46.29 -29.70
C SER A 935 -3.32 47.30 -30.50
N SER A 936 -4.63 47.28 -30.36
CA SER A 936 -5.55 48.26 -30.98
C SER A 936 -5.47 49.70 -30.34
N VAL A 937 -5.03 49.77 -29.09
CA VAL A 937 -4.83 51.07 -28.40
C VAL A 937 -3.45 51.67 -28.72
N LEU A 938 -2.52 50.84 -29.22
CA LEU A 938 -1.15 51.30 -29.57
C LEU A 938 -0.96 51.70 -31.03
N VAL A 939 -1.98 51.57 -31.87
CA VAL A 939 -1.99 52.12 -33.26
C VAL A 939 -2.76 53.41 -33.19
N PRO A 940 -2.11 54.59 -33.13
CA PRO A 940 -2.82 55.84 -33.29
C PRO A 940 -3.33 55.89 -34.72
N CYS A 941 -4.62 56.23 -34.90
CA CYS A 941 -5.17 56.65 -36.19
C CYS A 941 -4.37 57.88 -36.67
N ASN A 942 -3.47 57.63 -37.62
CA ASN A 942 -3.03 58.70 -38.49
C ASN A 942 -4.13 58.84 -39.60
N GLU A 943 -5.25 59.41 -39.23
CA GLU A 943 -6.15 60.09 -40.16
C GLU A 943 -5.78 61.56 -40.04
N ASP A 944 -4.77 61.98 -40.81
CA ASP A 944 -4.56 63.35 -41.29
C ASP A 944 -3.22 63.39 -42.08
N ALA A 945 -3.28 63.05 -43.38
CA ALA A 945 -2.43 63.57 -44.43
C ALA A 945 -2.95 63.15 -45.83
#